data_284e0778473c9a54361a296e1dc0866a
#
_entry.id   284e0778473c9a54361a296e1dc0866a
#
_cell.length_a   1.000
_cell.length_b   1.000
_cell.length_c   1.000
_cell.angle_alpha   90.00
_cell.angle_beta   90.00
_cell.angle_gamma   90.00
#
_symmetry.space_group_name_H-M   'P 1'
#
loop_
_entity.id
_entity.type
_entity.pdbx_description
1 polymer ?
#
loop_
_entity_poly.entity_id
_entity_poly.type
_entity_poly.pdbx_seq_one_letter_code
_entity_poly.pdbx_strand_id
1 'polypeptide(L)'
;MTIVSFILFLAFAGALTWFIVRKQDVGSNTGFFLAGRSLTYPLIAASLLLTNLSTEQMVGLNGSAFRQGLCVMAWEVVAVVSLVAMAWFFLPKFLKSGVTTVPEYLELRYGKSTGTIANAIFLFFYVFLLLPLILYTGAVALKQILDFNTLLPGLSDTAILWIAIWLIGLMGCAYSLFGGLRTCAVLDTINGIGLLIGGFMIVFFALSKVSAVNGGELSLMQSLSEVKNAHADMFNTFGRPKSEVPFGTLFTGVLIINMFYWCTNQQIIQRTFGAKGLAEGQKGVLLCGLLKLLGPLYLVLPGMIAFYFACKGLLDLDMNSSALAYGKLVTFVLPNWLAGFFGAVLIGAVLSSFNGALNSSCTLFSIGFYKGLINPQAEDRKVVRSGRIFGFIIAVLCMCGAPLLANTSSIFDYLQKTNGIYNIPLFAIIVVGMLTKFVPKMAANVALFVGVVLIAFLTFGDPELVQKVTGGMNIYHVDTVVFLILVAIMGVWSFVAPRKEAFVQQDAKAVDMTPWKFSWVAGGLLLVLVALIYASFANVSALKDNETEPVPHHWHMIATEIANKEMTALEIDETEQGVIITEIKASIDEFDKSDKKPADTAVTRKIVYQTIGKHYAKAKGISDAHLEAFNKLVEREAAKSAKEADDIKAATEPAIRKFFKAVIEGIEESAETVKKDAEKAADDAKKEGESALDSINNGVEGVSNSVGQALGGAVDSVSQGIQGTLDGVSNTFKDL
;
A
#
# COMPACT_ATOMS: atom_id res chain seq x y z
N MET A 1 16.35 19.08 20.27
CA MET A 1 15.02 18.75 20.84
C MET A 1 14.32 17.64 20.04
N THR A 2 14.26 17.74 18.73
CA THR A 2 13.61 16.72 17.84
C THR A 2 14.10 15.29 18.08
N ILE A 3 15.43 15.05 18.10
CA ILE A 3 16.01 13.72 18.31
C ILE A 3 15.70 13.20 19.73
N VAL A 4 15.72 14.07 20.73
CA VAL A 4 15.48 13.66 22.13
C VAL A 4 14.04 13.19 22.30
N SER A 5 13.04 13.94 21.81
CA SER A 5 11.64 13.54 21.86
C SER A 5 11.37 12.27 21.04
N PHE A 6 12.04 12.10 19.90
CA PHE A 6 12.01 10.90 19.08
C PHE A 6 12.50 9.66 19.85
N ILE A 7 13.71 9.71 20.42
CA ILE A 7 14.29 8.59 21.17
C ILE A 7 13.47 8.27 22.42
N LEU A 8 13.00 9.28 23.15
CA LEU A 8 12.19 9.10 24.37
C LEU A 8 10.90 8.35 24.08
N PHE A 9 10.19 8.69 22.99
CA PHE A 9 8.94 8.00 22.65
C PHE A 9 9.20 6.56 22.22
N LEU A 10 10.22 6.29 21.39
CA LEU A 10 10.58 4.92 20.99
C LEU A 10 11.00 4.06 22.19
N ALA A 11 11.81 4.63 23.10
CA ALA A 11 12.22 3.93 24.31
C ALA A 11 11.02 3.64 25.24
N PHE A 12 10.11 4.59 25.39
CA PHE A 12 8.86 4.42 26.15
C PHE A 12 7.99 3.33 25.55
N ALA A 13 7.73 3.36 24.24
CA ALA A 13 6.91 2.36 23.55
C ALA A 13 7.52 0.96 23.66
N GLY A 14 8.84 0.85 23.45
CA GLY A 14 9.57 -0.42 23.59
C GLY A 14 9.56 -0.97 25.02
N ALA A 15 9.86 -0.13 26.02
CA ALA A 15 9.88 -0.53 27.42
C ALA A 15 8.50 -0.95 27.92
N LEU A 16 7.46 -0.18 27.59
CA LEU A 16 6.07 -0.49 27.95
C LEU A 16 5.61 -1.79 27.31
N THR A 17 5.90 -1.98 26.02
CA THR A 17 5.62 -3.24 25.31
C THR A 17 6.31 -4.42 25.99
N TRP A 18 7.61 -4.32 26.26
CA TRP A 18 8.36 -5.37 26.94
C TRP A 18 7.76 -5.71 28.30
N PHE A 19 7.41 -4.69 29.10
CA PHE A 19 6.81 -4.89 30.41
C PHE A 19 5.49 -5.68 30.33
N ILE A 20 4.63 -5.39 29.35
CA ILE A 20 3.33 -6.03 29.18
C ILE A 20 3.47 -7.47 28.68
N VAL A 21 4.44 -7.74 27.77
CA VAL A 21 4.51 -9.05 27.07
C VAL A 21 5.56 -10.01 27.63
N ARG A 22 6.40 -9.60 28.58
CA ARG A 22 7.56 -10.38 29.10
C ARG A 22 7.23 -11.79 29.61
N LYS A 23 5.96 -12.06 29.94
CA LYS A 23 5.51 -13.35 30.48
C LYS A 23 4.74 -14.19 29.45
N GLN A 24 4.68 -13.78 28.18
CA GLN A 24 3.96 -14.53 27.16
C GLN A 24 4.72 -15.78 26.71
N ASP A 25 3.97 -16.82 26.34
CA ASP A 25 4.54 -17.98 25.64
C ASP A 25 4.82 -17.64 24.17
N VAL A 26 6.09 -17.71 23.78
CA VAL A 26 6.55 -17.53 22.39
C VAL A 26 7.16 -18.82 21.82
N GLY A 27 7.01 -19.93 22.51
CA GLY A 27 7.54 -21.24 22.11
C GLY A 27 6.53 -22.12 21.39
N SER A 28 5.23 -21.92 21.62
CA SER A 28 4.16 -22.66 20.95
C SER A 28 3.66 -21.94 19.68
N ASN A 29 3.10 -22.70 18.72
CA ASN A 29 2.51 -22.15 17.51
C ASN A 29 1.39 -21.17 17.81
N THR A 30 0.47 -21.52 18.70
CA THR A 30 -0.62 -20.64 19.12
C THR A 30 -0.11 -19.42 19.87
N GLY A 31 0.90 -19.57 20.73
CA GLY A 31 1.50 -18.44 21.45
C GLY A 31 2.16 -17.43 20.52
N PHE A 32 2.98 -17.90 19.58
CA PHE A 32 3.76 -17.04 18.68
C PHE A 32 2.91 -16.44 17.54
N PHE A 33 2.14 -17.28 16.81
CA PHE A 33 1.42 -16.85 15.61
C PHE A 33 0.01 -16.31 15.88
N LEU A 34 -0.63 -16.69 16.99
CA LEU A 34 -2.02 -16.33 17.34
C LEU A 34 -2.14 -15.61 18.70
N ALA A 35 -1.03 -15.12 19.27
CA ALA A 35 -1.04 -14.47 20.57
C ALA A 35 -1.72 -15.28 21.70
N GLY A 36 -1.66 -16.64 21.61
CA GLY A 36 -2.34 -17.55 22.52
C GLY A 36 -3.86 -17.44 22.47
N ARG A 37 -4.47 -16.89 21.42
CA ARG A 37 -5.90 -16.58 21.31
C ARG A 37 -6.41 -15.80 22.53
N SER A 38 -5.68 -14.76 22.91
CA SER A 38 -5.95 -13.98 24.13
C SER A 38 -6.17 -12.48 23.86
N LEU A 39 -6.22 -12.07 22.58
CA LEU A 39 -6.42 -10.67 22.24
C LEU A 39 -7.84 -10.23 22.56
N THR A 40 -7.95 -9.10 23.25
CA THR A 40 -9.20 -8.41 23.57
C THR A 40 -9.54 -7.36 22.50
N TYR A 41 -10.77 -6.90 22.46
CA TYR A 41 -11.25 -5.99 21.42
C TYR A 41 -10.45 -4.70 21.27
N PRO A 42 -9.90 -4.04 22.33
CA PRO A 42 -9.11 -2.83 22.12
C PRO A 42 -7.77 -3.11 21.40
N LEU A 43 -7.10 -4.22 21.76
CA LEU A 43 -5.87 -4.64 21.11
C LEU A 43 -6.10 -5.02 19.65
N ILE A 44 -7.22 -5.71 19.36
CA ILE A 44 -7.60 -6.06 17.98
C ILE A 44 -7.87 -4.80 17.18
N ALA A 45 -8.70 -3.88 17.69
CA ALA A 45 -9.05 -2.65 16.99
C ALA A 45 -7.82 -1.78 16.69
N ALA A 46 -6.97 -1.57 17.69
CA ALA A 46 -5.76 -0.76 17.55
C ALA A 46 -4.75 -1.41 16.58
N SER A 47 -4.54 -2.74 16.69
CA SER A 47 -3.62 -3.44 15.82
C SER A 47 -4.12 -3.51 14.37
N LEU A 48 -5.43 -3.71 14.14
CA LEU A 48 -6.05 -3.62 12.81
C LEU A 48 -5.86 -2.23 12.21
N LEU A 49 -6.19 -1.19 12.98
CA LEU A 49 -6.09 0.20 12.54
C LEU A 49 -4.65 0.54 12.17
N LEU A 50 -3.69 0.31 13.06
CA LEU A 50 -2.30 0.73 12.86
C LEU A 50 -1.57 -0.12 11.82
N THR A 51 -1.90 -1.40 11.67
CA THR A 51 -1.35 -2.22 10.59
C THR A 51 -1.74 -1.71 9.20
N ASN A 52 -2.90 -1.10 9.07
CA ASN A 52 -3.33 -0.45 7.85
C ASN A 52 -2.79 0.99 7.75
N LEU A 53 -2.74 1.74 8.85
CA LEU A 53 -2.22 3.11 8.88
C LEU A 53 -0.68 3.12 8.83
N SER A 54 -0.16 2.71 7.71
CA SER A 54 1.26 2.78 7.41
C SER A 54 1.63 4.13 6.78
N THR A 55 2.90 4.30 6.45
CA THR A 55 3.38 5.53 5.81
C THR A 55 2.78 5.73 4.44
N GLU A 56 2.59 4.65 3.66
CA GLU A 56 1.94 4.73 2.36
C GLU A 56 0.50 5.23 2.47
N GLN A 57 -0.22 4.92 3.55
CA GLN A 57 -1.53 5.50 3.81
C GLN A 57 -1.43 6.98 4.22
N MET A 58 -0.54 7.31 5.16
CA MET A 58 -0.43 8.69 5.64
C MET A 58 0.10 9.64 4.57
N VAL A 59 1.19 9.28 3.94
CA VAL A 59 1.84 10.11 2.92
C VAL A 59 1.09 10.00 1.59
N GLY A 60 0.74 8.79 1.17
CA GLY A 60 0.09 8.53 -0.11
C GLY A 60 -1.32 9.12 -0.17
N LEU A 61 -2.15 8.89 0.87
CA LEU A 61 -3.53 9.37 0.87
C LEU A 61 -3.59 10.90 0.99
N ASN A 62 -2.69 11.52 1.78
CA ASN A 62 -2.57 12.98 1.81
C ASN A 62 -2.05 13.54 0.48
N GLY A 63 -1.12 12.85 -0.20
CA GLY A 63 -0.67 13.21 -1.54
C GLY A 63 -1.78 13.11 -2.60
N SER A 64 -2.59 12.04 -2.55
CA SER A 64 -3.78 11.92 -3.39
C SER A 64 -4.83 12.97 -3.05
N ALA A 65 -5.03 13.30 -1.77
CA ALA A 65 -5.94 14.36 -1.33
C ALA A 65 -5.48 15.76 -1.77
N PHE A 66 -4.18 15.99 -1.80
CA PHE A 66 -3.59 17.21 -2.37
C PHE A 66 -3.98 17.39 -3.84
N ARG A 67 -4.04 16.31 -4.63
CA ARG A 67 -4.41 16.37 -6.06
C ARG A 67 -5.91 16.27 -6.30
N GLN A 68 -6.61 15.43 -5.56
CA GLN A 68 -7.96 14.93 -5.88
C GLN A 68 -9.03 15.40 -4.87
N GLY A 69 -8.62 15.96 -3.73
CA GLY A 69 -9.54 16.39 -2.69
C GLY A 69 -10.16 15.25 -1.88
N LEU A 70 -11.38 15.51 -1.40
CA LEU A 70 -12.07 14.66 -0.43
C LEU A 70 -12.51 13.28 -0.99
N CYS A 71 -12.68 13.13 -2.31
CA CYS A 71 -13.14 11.88 -2.91
C CYS A 71 -12.21 10.68 -2.58
N VAL A 72 -10.91 10.90 -2.31
CA VAL A 72 -9.97 9.85 -1.94
C VAL A 72 -10.25 9.24 -0.56
N MET A 73 -11.11 9.87 0.26
CA MET A 73 -11.60 9.27 1.51
C MET A 73 -12.28 7.92 1.30
N ALA A 74 -12.62 7.58 0.07
CA ALA A 74 -13.20 6.31 -0.32
C ALA A 74 -12.39 5.11 0.24
N TRP A 75 -11.07 5.19 0.25
CA TRP A 75 -10.22 4.13 0.79
C TRP A 75 -10.43 3.90 2.29
N GLU A 76 -10.75 4.95 3.06
CA GLU A 76 -10.99 4.87 4.49
C GLU A 76 -12.45 4.52 4.81
N VAL A 77 -13.39 5.15 4.11
CA VAL A 77 -14.82 5.05 4.44
C VAL A 77 -15.44 3.77 3.88
N VAL A 78 -15.06 3.33 2.66
CA VAL A 78 -15.51 2.02 2.12
C VAL A 78 -14.94 0.84 2.92
N ALA A 79 -13.76 1.01 3.52
CA ALA A 79 -13.17 0.03 4.43
C ALA A 79 -14.13 -0.33 5.59
N VAL A 80 -14.95 0.62 6.05
CA VAL A 80 -15.94 0.38 7.13
C VAL A 80 -17.00 -0.62 6.70
N VAL A 81 -17.46 -0.56 5.45
CA VAL A 81 -18.40 -1.56 4.89
C VAL A 81 -17.79 -2.95 4.93
N SER A 82 -16.51 -3.05 4.57
CA SER A 82 -15.78 -4.32 4.61
C SER A 82 -15.55 -4.84 6.03
N LEU A 83 -15.27 -3.95 7.00
CA LEU A 83 -15.14 -4.32 8.41
C LEU A 83 -16.48 -4.81 9.00
N VAL A 84 -17.59 -4.21 8.60
CA VAL A 84 -18.92 -4.71 8.98
C VAL A 84 -19.16 -6.11 8.41
N ALA A 85 -18.86 -6.33 7.12
CA ALA A 85 -18.95 -7.65 6.49
C ALA A 85 -17.99 -8.66 7.16
N MET A 86 -16.80 -8.22 7.53
CA MET A 86 -15.85 -9.01 8.31
C MET A 86 -16.46 -9.48 9.62
N ALA A 87 -17.05 -8.58 10.41
CA ALA A 87 -17.63 -8.90 11.70
C ALA A 87 -18.83 -9.85 11.60
N TRP A 88 -19.65 -9.72 10.55
CA TRP A 88 -20.89 -10.48 10.43
C TRP A 88 -20.74 -11.83 9.72
N PHE A 89 -19.86 -11.91 8.69
CA PHE A 89 -19.83 -13.07 7.80
C PHE A 89 -18.48 -13.81 7.81
N PHE A 90 -17.36 -13.11 7.68
CA PHE A 90 -16.06 -13.75 7.51
C PHE A 90 -15.47 -14.25 8.83
N LEU A 91 -15.43 -13.39 9.84
CA LEU A 91 -14.84 -13.72 11.14
C LEU A 91 -15.50 -14.95 11.81
N PRO A 92 -16.86 -15.07 11.87
CA PRO A 92 -17.49 -16.27 12.43
C PRO A 92 -17.06 -17.56 11.72
N LYS A 93 -16.93 -17.54 10.38
CA LYS A 93 -16.52 -18.71 9.61
C LYS A 93 -15.06 -19.07 9.85
N PHE A 94 -14.16 -18.10 9.87
CA PHE A 94 -12.76 -18.35 10.12
C PHE A 94 -12.50 -18.86 11.55
N LEU A 95 -13.07 -18.23 12.57
CA LEU A 95 -12.89 -18.66 13.95
C LEU A 95 -13.48 -20.06 14.19
N LYS A 96 -14.61 -20.38 13.55
CA LYS A 96 -15.22 -21.71 13.62
C LYS A 96 -14.30 -22.80 13.04
N SER A 97 -13.56 -22.51 11.98
CA SER A 97 -12.62 -23.47 11.39
C SER A 97 -11.33 -23.65 12.19
N GLY A 98 -11.02 -22.75 13.13
CA GLY A 98 -9.85 -22.83 14.01
C GLY A 98 -8.50 -22.63 13.31
N VAL A 99 -8.50 -22.21 12.05
CA VAL A 99 -7.28 -22.04 11.22
C VAL A 99 -6.37 -20.94 11.74
N THR A 100 -5.10 -21.04 11.38
CA THR A 100 -4.06 -20.06 11.67
C THR A 100 -3.82 -19.12 10.49
N THR A 101 -4.09 -19.62 9.26
CA THR A 101 -3.87 -18.87 8.03
C THR A 101 -5.04 -18.99 7.07
N VAL A 102 -5.20 -17.99 6.19
CA VAL A 102 -6.20 -18.02 5.10
C VAL A 102 -5.94 -19.17 4.11
N PRO A 103 -4.70 -19.44 3.69
CA PRO A 103 -4.40 -20.62 2.87
C PRO A 103 -4.80 -21.96 3.54
N GLU A 104 -4.67 -22.07 4.87
CA GLU A 104 -5.13 -23.25 5.61
C GLU A 104 -6.66 -23.41 5.52
N TYR A 105 -7.43 -22.32 5.55
CA TYR A 105 -8.86 -22.36 5.29
C TYR A 105 -9.18 -22.84 3.86
N LEU A 106 -8.41 -22.40 2.87
CA LEU A 106 -8.57 -22.85 1.49
C LEU A 106 -8.18 -24.32 1.32
N GLU A 107 -7.19 -24.79 2.08
CA GLU A 107 -6.83 -26.22 2.14
C GLU A 107 -7.98 -27.05 2.69
N LEU A 108 -8.60 -26.63 3.80
CA LEU A 108 -9.79 -27.29 4.35
C LEU A 108 -10.95 -27.32 3.35
N ARG A 109 -11.13 -26.25 2.59
CA ARG A 109 -12.26 -26.11 1.66
C ARG A 109 -12.07 -26.84 0.34
N TYR A 110 -10.91 -26.74 -0.26
CA TYR A 110 -10.62 -27.22 -1.63
C TYR A 110 -9.58 -28.34 -1.68
N GLY A 111 -8.73 -28.46 -0.67
CA GLY A 111 -7.64 -29.42 -0.57
C GLY A 111 -6.25 -28.80 -0.66
N LYS A 112 -5.25 -29.65 -0.40
CA LYS A 112 -3.85 -29.24 -0.19
C LYS A 112 -3.26 -28.40 -1.33
N SER A 113 -3.54 -28.75 -2.60
CA SER A 113 -2.99 -28.00 -3.75
C SER A 113 -3.44 -26.53 -3.75
N THR A 114 -4.73 -26.25 -3.53
CA THR A 114 -5.26 -24.88 -3.51
C THR A 114 -4.68 -24.08 -2.33
N GLY A 115 -4.56 -24.70 -1.15
CA GLY A 115 -3.92 -24.07 0.02
C GLY A 115 -2.46 -23.73 -0.24
N THR A 116 -1.70 -24.64 -0.84
CA THR A 116 -0.28 -24.42 -1.17
C THR A 116 -0.10 -23.32 -2.21
N ILE A 117 -0.89 -23.31 -3.29
CA ILE A 117 -0.84 -22.26 -4.32
C ILE A 117 -1.16 -20.88 -3.70
N ALA A 118 -2.24 -20.79 -2.93
CA ALA A 118 -2.61 -19.54 -2.26
C ALA A 118 -1.51 -19.06 -1.29
N ASN A 119 -0.89 -20.00 -0.56
CA ASN A 119 0.22 -19.70 0.35
C ASN A 119 1.45 -19.16 -0.40
N ALA A 120 1.79 -19.76 -1.55
CA ALA A 120 2.87 -19.30 -2.40
C ALA A 120 2.59 -17.88 -2.97
N ILE A 121 1.37 -17.62 -3.42
CA ILE A 121 0.95 -16.31 -3.92
C ILE A 121 1.09 -15.25 -2.80
N PHE A 122 0.56 -15.48 -1.61
CA PHE A 122 0.71 -14.53 -0.50
C PHE A 122 2.19 -14.26 -0.19
N LEU A 123 3.00 -15.31 -0.08
CA LEU A 123 4.43 -15.15 0.24
C LEU A 123 5.18 -14.38 -0.84
N PHE A 124 4.92 -14.69 -2.12
CA PHE A 124 5.54 -13.99 -3.23
C PHE A 124 5.26 -12.47 -3.16
N PHE A 125 3.98 -12.09 -3.07
CA PHE A 125 3.62 -10.67 -3.04
C PHE A 125 4.06 -9.96 -1.75
N TYR A 126 4.10 -10.67 -0.61
CA TYR A 126 4.57 -10.07 0.63
C TYR A 126 6.08 -9.82 0.62
N VAL A 127 6.86 -10.76 0.10
CA VAL A 127 8.32 -10.66 0.06
C VAL A 127 8.81 -9.71 -1.01
N PHE A 128 8.24 -9.78 -2.22
CA PHE A 128 8.76 -9.03 -3.37
C PHE A 128 8.09 -7.67 -3.58
N LEU A 129 6.90 -7.46 -3.03
CA LEU A 129 6.19 -6.20 -3.20
C LEU A 129 5.99 -5.47 -1.86
N LEU A 130 5.26 -6.08 -0.92
CA LEU A 130 4.75 -5.37 0.25
C LEU A 130 5.84 -4.96 1.24
N LEU A 131 6.72 -5.89 1.64
CA LEU A 131 7.77 -5.60 2.63
C LEU A 131 8.81 -4.58 2.13
N PRO A 132 9.36 -4.68 0.89
CA PRO A 132 10.26 -3.64 0.38
C PRO A 132 9.59 -2.27 0.28
N LEU A 133 8.32 -2.24 -0.15
CA LEU A 133 7.56 -1.01 -0.30
C LEU A 133 7.35 -0.29 1.04
N ILE A 134 6.95 -1.02 2.10
CA ILE A 134 6.80 -0.46 3.45
C ILE A 134 8.12 0.12 3.95
N LEU A 135 9.23 -0.57 3.75
CA LEU A 135 10.55 -0.09 4.17
C LEU A 135 10.96 1.17 3.42
N TYR A 136 10.78 1.19 2.11
CA TYR A 136 11.13 2.33 1.27
C TYR A 136 10.30 3.57 1.62
N THR A 137 8.97 3.45 1.65
CA THR A 137 8.07 4.57 1.96
C THR A 137 8.30 5.10 3.37
N GLY A 138 8.53 4.19 4.32
CA GLY A 138 8.88 4.54 5.70
C GLY A 138 10.19 5.32 5.80
N ALA A 139 11.22 4.90 5.08
CA ALA A 139 12.53 5.56 5.07
C ALA A 139 12.47 6.95 4.41
N VAL A 140 11.73 7.09 3.30
CA VAL A 140 11.52 8.38 2.62
C VAL A 140 10.81 9.37 3.53
N ALA A 141 9.71 8.96 4.17
CA ALA A 141 8.97 9.83 5.07
C ALA A 141 9.79 10.22 6.32
N LEU A 142 10.54 9.27 6.87
CA LEU A 142 11.41 9.55 8.00
C LEU A 142 12.51 10.56 7.64
N LYS A 143 13.13 10.39 6.46
CA LYS A 143 14.15 11.32 5.94
C LYS A 143 13.61 12.75 5.87
N GLN A 144 12.37 12.93 5.42
CA GLN A 144 11.74 14.24 5.29
C GLN A 144 11.42 14.89 6.64
N ILE A 145 10.84 14.11 7.58
CA ILE A 145 10.36 14.65 8.86
C ILE A 145 11.48 14.95 9.84
N LEU A 146 12.53 14.12 9.88
CA LEU A 146 13.67 14.30 10.79
C LEU A 146 14.80 15.13 10.20
N ASP A 147 14.67 15.58 8.96
CA ASP A 147 15.71 16.35 8.26
C ASP A 147 17.11 15.73 8.41
N PHE A 148 17.24 14.48 8.00
CA PHE A 148 18.49 13.72 8.12
C PHE A 148 19.68 14.41 7.44
N ASN A 149 19.44 15.25 6.43
CA ASN A 149 20.49 15.99 5.75
C ASN A 149 21.19 16.98 6.69
N THR A 150 20.43 17.62 7.56
CA THR A 150 20.97 18.49 8.62
C THR A 150 21.59 17.69 9.76
N LEU A 151 21.06 16.48 10.07
CA LEU A 151 21.55 15.65 11.18
C LEU A 151 22.83 14.89 10.84
N LEU A 152 23.04 14.52 9.57
CA LEU A 152 24.17 13.75 9.06
C LEU A 152 24.84 14.49 7.88
N PRO A 153 25.44 15.66 8.13
CA PRO A 153 26.05 16.45 7.09
C PRO A 153 27.21 15.67 6.44
N GLY A 154 27.24 15.66 5.11
CA GLY A 154 28.30 14.98 4.33
C GLY A 154 27.96 13.57 3.84
N LEU A 155 26.80 13.00 4.21
CA LEU A 155 26.31 11.78 3.60
C LEU A 155 25.44 12.08 2.36
N SER A 156 25.55 11.23 1.35
CA SER A 156 24.67 11.32 0.19
C SER A 156 23.22 10.95 0.55
N ASP A 157 22.28 11.49 -0.21
CA ASP A 157 20.86 11.18 -0.08
C ASP A 157 20.57 9.67 -0.12
N THR A 158 21.30 8.95 -0.96
CA THR A 158 21.21 7.50 -1.07
C THR A 158 21.73 6.80 0.19
N ALA A 159 22.84 7.24 0.76
CA ALA A 159 23.38 6.68 2.00
C ALA A 159 22.41 6.87 3.18
N ILE A 160 21.80 8.04 3.29
CA ILE A 160 20.78 8.34 4.30
C ILE A 160 19.57 7.42 4.12
N LEU A 161 19.09 7.21 2.90
CA LEU A 161 18.00 6.29 2.61
C LEU A 161 18.32 4.86 3.05
N TRP A 162 19.52 4.36 2.73
CA TRP A 162 19.97 3.04 3.18
C TRP A 162 20.00 2.91 4.70
N ILE A 163 20.56 3.90 5.41
CA ILE A 163 20.60 3.93 6.87
C ILE A 163 19.19 3.85 7.45
N ALA A 164 18.25 4.65 6.92
CA ALA A 164 16.87 4.65 7.38
C ALA A 164 16.17 3.30 7.15
N ILE A 165 16.34 2.68 5.97
CA ILE A 165 15.78 1.36 5.64
C ILE A 165 16.30 0.29 6.62
N TRP A 166 17.62 0.23 6.85
CA TRP A 166 18.21 -0.75 7.75
C TRP A 166 17.82 -0.53 9.20
N LEU A 167 17.73 0.73 9.65
CA LEU A 167 17.27 1.06 10.99
C LEU A 167 15.85 0.54 11.24
N ILE A 168 14.91 0.86 10.33
CA ILE A 168 13.51 0.42 10.41
C ILE A 168 13.43 -1.11 10.34
N GLY A 169 14.13 -1.72 9.38
CA GLY A 169 14.09 -3.17 9.17
C GLY A 169 14.63 -3.96 10.36
N LEU A 170 15.77 -3.56 10.93
CA LEU A 170 16.35 -4.22 12.10
C LEU A 170 15.47 -4.06 13.35
N MET A 171 14.88 -2.88 13.58
CA MET A 171 13.93 -2.67 14.67
C MET A 171 12.70 -3.57 14.49
N GLY A 172 12.14 -3.64 13.28
CA GLY A 172 11.01 -4.51 12.97
C GLY A 172 11.33 -5.99 13.19
N CYS A 173 12.50 -6.45 12.75
CA CYS A 173 12.98 -7.79 13.04
C CYS A 173 13.01 -8.10 14.54
N ALA A 174 13.55 -7.18 15.34
CA ALA A 174 13.63 -7.34 16.78
C ALA A 174 12.25 -7.55 17.42
N TYR A 175 11.27 -6.75 17.04
CA TYR A 175 9.91 -6.89 17.58
C TYR A 175 9.16 -8.11 17.06
N SER A 176 9.19 -8.37 15.76
CA SER A 176 8.39 -9.42 15.12
C SER A 176 8.93 -10.81 15.39
N LEU A 177 10.25 -11.02 15.22
CA LEU A 177 10.86 -12.36 15.27
C LEU A 177 11.06 -12.86 16.70
N PHE A 178 11.22 -11.97 17.68
CA PHE A 178 11.36 -12.38 19.08
C PHE A 178 10.05 -12.34 19.85
N GLY A 179 9.15 -11.42 19.53
CA GLY A 179 7.93 -11.17 20.30
C GLY A 179 6.66 -11.83 19.78
N GLY A 180 6.58 -12.17 18.50
CA GLY A 180 5.38 -12.73 17.86
C GLY A 180 4.18 -11.77 17.83
N LEU A 181 2.97 -12.29 17.49
CA LEU A 181 1.78 -11.50 17.23
C LEU A 181 1.33 -10.62 18.40
N ARG A 182 1.42 -11.10 19.65
CA ARG A 182 0.98 -10.32 20.82
C ARG A 182 1.84 -9.09 21.05
N THR A 183 3.14 -9.22 20.86
CA THR A 183 4.08 -8.09 20.98
C THR A 183 3.78 -7.04 19.93
N CYS A 184 3.54 -7.47 18.67
CA CYS A 184 3.10 -6.57 17.61
C CYS A 184 1.79 -5.86 18.00
N ALA A 185 0.77 -6.57 18.48
CA ALA A 185 -0.53 -5.97 18.82
C ALA A 185 -0.46 -4.96 19.98
N VAL A 186 0.39 -5.20 20.99
CA VAL A 186 0.61 -4.26 22.10
C VAL A 186 1.35 -3.02 21.61
N LEU A 187 2.43 -3.20 20.84
CA LEU A 187 3.19 -2.09 20.26
C LEU A 187 2.31 -1.26 19.31
N ASP A 188 1.49 -1.93 18.48
CA ASP A 188 0.51 -1.29 17.61
C ASP A 188 -0.48 -0.43 18.41
N THR A 189 -0.92 -0.90 19.58
CA THR A 189 -1.84 -0.14 20.42
C THR A 189 -1.21 1.15 20.94
N ILE A 190 0.04 1.09 21.40
CA ILE A 190 0.76 2.26 21.93
C ILE A 190 1.02 3.26 20.79
N ASN A 191 1.55 2.80 19.68
CA ASN A 191 1.84 3.63 18.52
C ASN A 191 0.56 4.18 17.86
N GLY A 192 -0.54 3.38 17.85
CA GLY A 192 -1.83 3.79 17.31
C GLY A 192 -2.46 4.95 18.06
N ILE A 193 -2.38 4.94 19.40
CA ILE A 193 -2.81 6.08 20.23
C ILE A 193 -1.94 7.31 19.89
N GLY A 194 -0.63 7.12 19.80
CA GLY A 194 0.30 8.20 19.40
C GLY A 194 -0.05 8.76 18.01
N LEU A 195 -0.38 7.87 17.04
CA LEU A 195 -0.72 8.27 15.69
C LEU A 195 -2.03 9.06 15.60
N LEU A 196 -3.06 8.63 16.31
CA LEU A 196 -4.32 9.38 16.37
C LEU A 196 -4.10 10.77 16.99
N ILE A 197 -3.37 10.84 18.11
CA ILE A 197 -3.02 12.13 18.73
C ILE A 197 -2.21 12.98 17.74
N GLY A 198 -1.17 12.43 17.13
CA GLY A 198 -0.32 13.12 16.16
C GLY A 198 -1.07 13.58 14.93
N GLY A 199 -1.94 12.74 14.36
CA GLY A 199 -2.76 13.08 13.20
C GLY A 199 -3.71 14.23 13.45
N PHE A 200 -4.46 14.19 14.56
CA PHE A 200 -5.34 15.33 14.96
C PHE A 200 -4.55 16.58 15.34
N MET A 201 -3.39 16.41 15.94
CA MET A 201 -2.48 17.53 16.26
C MET A 201 -2.05 18.27 14.99
N ILE A 202 -1.70 17.54 13.91
CA ILE A 202 -1.36 18.16 12.62
C ILE A 202 -2.53 18.95 12.07
N VAL A 203 -3.76 18.40 12.08
CA VAL A 203 -4.97 19.13 11.66
C VAL A 203 -5.17 20.40 12.49
N PHE A 204 -5.02 20.29 13.80
CA PHE A 204 -5.15 21.45 14.70
C PHE A 204 -4.14 22.55 14.35
N PHE A 205 -2.86 22.23 14.24
CA PHE A 205 -1.82 23.21 13.89
C PHE A 205 -1.97 23.74 12.47
N ALA A 206 -2.39 22.91 11.52
CA ALA A 206 -2.62 23.32 10.14
C ALA A 206 -3.76 24.34 10.06
N LEU A 207 -4.90 24.10 10.72
CA LEU A 207 -6.01 25.06 10.78
C LEU A 207 -5.66 26.33 11.58
N SER A 208 -4.87 26.20 12.64
CA SER A 208 -4.34 27.37 13.38
C SER A 208 -3.40 28.20 12.49
N LYS A 209 -2.63 27.57 11.62
CA LYS A 209 -1.78 28.27 10.65
C LYS A 209 -2.60 28.94 9.55
N VAL A 210 -3.73 28.34 9.10
CA VAL A 210 -4.71 28.99 8.21
C VAL A 210 -5.22 30.27 8.86
N SER A 211 -5.63 30.25 10.14
CA SER A 211 -6.03 31.46 10.87
C SER A 211 -4.92 32.50 10.87
N ALA A 212 -3.69 32.13 11.22
CA ALA A 212 -2.56 33.06 11.30
C ALA A 212 -2.26 33.75 9.98
N VAL A 213 -2.37 33.04 8.86
CA VAL A 213 -2.17 33.60 7.51
C VAL A 213 -3.30 34.56 7.09
N ASN A 214 -4.50 34.38 7.64
CA ASN A 214 -5.68 35.22 7.35
C ASN A 214 -5.99 36.23 8.47
N GLY A 215 -4.99 36.75 9.15
CA GLY A 215 -5.12 37.81 10.17
C GLY A 215 -5.19 37.36 11.63
N GLY A 216 -5.23 36.05 11.90
CA GLY A 216 -5.12 35.47 13.23
C GLY A 216 -6.41 35.41 14.07
N GLU A 217 -7.54 35.89 13.53
CA GLU A 217 -8.81 35.99 14.27
C GLU A 217 -9.79 34.82 14.02
N LEU A 218 -9.45 33.90 13.11
CA LEU A 218 -10.34 32.81 12.75
C LEU A 218 -10.32 31.67 13.80
N SER A 219 -11.49 31.20 14.21
CA SER A 219 -11.63 29.94 14.93
C SER A 219 -11.27 28.75 14.02
N LEU A 220 -11.04 27.54 14.58
CA LEU A 220 -10.74 26.36 13.80
C LEU A 220 -11.81 26.03 12.74
N MET A 221 -13.09 26.21 13.09
CA MET A 221 -14.19 25.97 12.15
C MET A 221 -14.26 27.03 11.04
N GLN A 222 -13.94 28.27 11.36
CA GLN A 222 -13.83 29.34 10.36
C GLN A 222 -12.63 29.11 9.44
N SER A 223 -11.49 28.65 9.99
CA SER A 223 -10.32 28.26 9.20
C SER A 223 -10.63 27.11 8.22
N LEU A 224 -11.40 26.10 8.68
CA LEU A 224 -11.87 25.02 7.81
C LEU A 224 -12.82 25.55 6.72
N SER A 225 -13.72 26.46 7.08
CA SER A 225 -14.62 27.10 6.13
C SER A 225 -13.87 27.95 5.10
N GLU A 226 -12.79 28.62 5.51
CA GLU A 226 -11.90 29.36 4.61
C GLU A 226 -11.26 28.45 3.57
N VAL A 227 -10.67 27.33 4.00
CA VAL A 227 -10.11 26.31 3.08
C VAL A 227 -11.19 25.77 2.12
N LYS A 228 -12.41 25.50 2.64
CA LYS A 228 -13.52 25.02 1.85
C LYS A 228 -14.00 26.06 0.82
N ASN A 229 -14.11 27.34 1.23
CA ASN A 229 -14.59 28.39 0.33
C ASN A 229 -13.57 28.72 -0.77
N ALA A 230 -12.26 28.63 -0.44
CA ALA A 230 -11.19 28.83 -1.42
C ALA A 230 -11.18 27.73 -2.49
N HIS A 231 -11.52 26.48 -2.13
CA HIS A 231 -11.44 25.31 -3.00
C HIS A 231 -12.63 24.37 -2.78
N ALA A 232 -13.85 24.85 -3.06
CA ALA A 232 -15.09 24.12 -2.79
C ALA A 232 -15.21 22.77 -3.56
N ASP A 233 -14.64 22.71 -4.74
CA ASP A 233 -14.57 21.52 -5.59
C ASP A 233 -13.73 20.39 -4.98
N MET A 234 -12.72 20.72 -4.17
CA MET A 234 -11.92 19.74 -3.41
C MET A 234 -12.73 19.05 -2.29
N PHE A 235 -13.84 19.64 -1.84
CA PHE A 235 -14.68 19.09 -0.78
C PHE A 235 -15.81 18.18 -1.28
N ASN A 236 -15.73 17.70 -2.52
CA ASN A 236 -16.70 16.76 -3.06
C ASN A 236 -16.31 15.32 -2.74
N THR A 237 -17.26 14.54 -2.19
CA THR A 237 -17.09 13.12 -1.92
C THR A 237 -17.27 12.24 -3.17
N PHE A 238 -17.89 12.74 -4.21
CA PHE A 238 -18.08 12.04 -5.47
C PHE A 238 -16.90 12.28 -6.40
N GLY A 239 -16.09 11.24 -6.61
CA GLY A 239 -15.03 11.27 -7.60
C GLY A 239 -15.58 11.42 -9.01
N ARG A 240 -15.00 12.32 -9.80
CA ARG A 240 -15.31 12.53 -11.22
C ARG A 240 -14.98 11.27 -12.03
N PRO A 241 -15.53 11.06 -13.24
CA PRO A 241 -15.29 9.86 -14.05
C PRO A 241 -13.81 9.58 -14.33
N LYS A 242 -12.97 10.61 -14.43
CA LYS A 242 -11.53 10.49 -14.69
C LYS A 242 -10.64 10.67 -13.44
N SER A 243 -11.22 10.83 -12.25
CA SER A 243 -10.43 10.91 -11.01
C SER A 243 -9.75 9.56 -10.69
N GLU A 244 -8.77 9.57 -9.77
CA GLU A 244 -8.12 8.34 -9.27
C GLU A 244 -9.15 7.35 -8.72
N VAL A 245 -10.20 7.86 -8.07
CA VAL A 245 -11.28 7.06 -7.48
C VAL A 245 -12.63 7.57 -7.96
N PRO A 246 -13.07 7.22 -9.20
CA PRO A 246 -14.40 7.57 -9.69
C PRO A 246 -15.50 7.03 -8.79
N PHE A 247 -16.58 7.79 -8.59
CA PHE A 247 -17.66 7.38 -7.66
C PHE A 247 -18.21 5.98 -7.94
N GLY A 248 -18.38 5.61 -9.21
CA GLY A 248 -18.85 4.27 -9.58
C GLY A 248 -17.96 3.12 -9.08
N THR A 249 -16.67 3.39 -8.88
CA THR A 249 -15.70 2.38 -8.42
C THR A 249 -15.92 1.97 -6.96
N LEU A 250 -16.61 2.79 -6.17
CA LEU A 250 -16.98 2.49 -4.78
C LEU A 250 -17.88 1.26 -4.68
N PHE A 251 -18.65 0.95 -5.72
CA PHE A 251 -19.55 -0.20 -5.80
C PHE A 251 -18.94 -1.38 -6.58
N THR A 252 -17.71 -1.22 -7.06
CA THR A 252 -17.01 -2.19 -7.90
C THR A 252 -15.63 -2.51 -7.31
N GLY A 253 -14.54 -2.26 -8.02
CA GLY A 253 -13.21 -2.69 -7.63
C GLY A 253 -12.73 -2.12 -6.29
N VAL A 254 -13.05 -0.86 -5.96
CA VAL A 254 -12.68 -0.29 -4.65
C VAL A 254 -13.33 -1.06 -3.51
N LEU A 255 -14.61 -1.44 -3.65
CA LEU A 255 -15.28 -2.30 -2.67
C LEU A 255 -14.63 -3.68 -2.60
N ILE A 256 -14.39 -4.32 -3.74
CA ILE A 256 -13.84 -5.68 -3.80
C ILE A 256 -12.44 -5.72 -3.19
N ILE A 257 -11.56 -4.76 -3.50
CA ILE A 257 -10.21 -4.65 -2.95
C ILE A 257 -10.28 -4.44 -1.42
N ASN A 258 -11.16 -3.55 -0.93
CA ASN A 258 -11.38 -3.36 0.50
C ASN A 258 -11.92 -4.63 1.17
N MET A 259 -12.87 -5.33 0.54
CA MET A 259 -13.39 -6.59 1.04
C MET A 259 -12.30 -7.66 1.15
N PHE A 260 -11.44 -7.80 0.13
CA PHE A 260 -10.29 -8.69 0.24
C PHE A 260 -9.38 -8.27 1.40
N TYR A 261 -8.95 -7.01 1.41
CA TYR A 261 -7.96 -6.50 2.37
C TYR A 261 -8.41 -6.70 3.82
N TRP A 262 -9.63 -6.29 4.15
CA TRP A 262 -10.12 -6.35 5.52
C TRP A 262 -10.65 -7.72 5.93
N CYS A 263 -11.19 -8.51 4.99
CA CYS A 263 -11.84 -9.77 5.32
C CYS A 263 -10.95 -11.00 5.13
N THR A 264 -9.93 -10.94 4.25
CA THR A 264 -9.21 -12.15 3.82
C THR A 264 -7.70 -11.99 3.67
N ASN A 265 -7.16 -10.77 3.74
CA ASN A 265 -5.71 -10.56 3.70
C ASN A 265 -5.06 -11.10 4.98
N GLN A 266 -4.09 -12.01 4.83
CA GLN A 266 -3.43 -12.70 5.95
C GLN A 266 -2.83 -11.72 6.96
N GLN A 267 -2.19 -10.64 6.50
CA GLN A 267 -1.59 -9.63 7.36
C GLN A 267 -2.61 -8.99 8.31
N ILE A 268 -3.83 -8.77 7.85
CA ILE A 268 -4.90 -8.11 8.61
C ILE A 268 -5.65 -9.12 9.47
N ILE A 269 -6.13 -10.20 8.86
CA ILE A 269 -7.05 -11.13 9.53
C ILE A 269 -6.37 -11.95 10.64
N GLN A 270 -5.05 -12.13 10.59
CA GLN A 270 -4.30 -12.86 11.61
C GLN A 270 -4.49 -12.27 13.01
N ARG A 271 -4.69 -10.93 13.12
CA ARG A 271 -5.00 -10.27 14.39
C ARG A 271 -6.33 -10.74 14.97
N THR A 272 -7.30 -10.95 14.12
CA THR A 272 -8.62 -11.41 14.55
C THR A 272 -8.63 -12.90 14.87
N PHE A 273 -7.76 -13.70 14.25
CA PHE A 273 -7.56 -15.12 14.63
C PHE A 273 -6.98 -15.27 16.04
N GLY A 274 -6.25 -14.26 16.53
CA GLY A 274 -5.77 -14.17 17.91
C GLY A 274 -6.84 -13.76 18.94
N ALA A 275 -8.07 -13.50 18.54
CA ALA A 275 -9.16 -13.12 19.43
C ALA A 275 -9.46 -14.17 20.50
N LYS A 276 -9.77 -13.71 21.72
CA LYS A 276 -10.19 -14.57 22.83
C LYS A 276 -11.51 -15.32 22.53
N GLY A 277 -12.35 -14.76 21.69
CA GLY A 277 -13.62 -15.33 21.26
C GLY A 277 -14.28 -14.48 20.19
N LEU A 278 -15.39 -14.96 19.61
CA LEU A 278 -16.11 -14.28 18.55
C LEU A 278 -16.58 -12.87 18.97
N ALA A 279 -17.14 -12.73 20.18
CA ALA A 279 -17.60 -11.43 20.68
C ALA A 279 -16.49 -10.39 20.74
N GLU A 280 -15.29 -10.77 21.24
CA GLU A 280 -14.13 -9.86 21.29
C GLU A 280 -13.62 -9.50 19.89
N GLY A 281 -13.59 -10.46 18.97
CA GLY A 281 -13.26 -10.22 17.56
C GLY A 281 -14.24 -9.24 16.91
N GLN A 282 -15.55 -9.45 17.06
CA GLN A 282 -16.60 -8.56 16.51
C GLN A 282 -16.50 -7.13 17.06
N LYS A 283 -16.38 -6.98 18.39
CA LYS A 283 -16.18 -5.66 19.01
C LYS A 283 -14.93 -4.96 18.48
N GLY A 284 -13.80 -5.68 18.36
CA GLY A 284 -12.55 -5.14 17.88
C GLY A 284 -12.64 -4.66 16.43
N VAL A 285 -13.23 -5.48 15.56
CA VAL A 285 -13.40 -5.14 14.13
C VAL A 285 -14.34 -3.93 13.96
N LEU A 286 -15.48 -3.90 14.66
CA LEU A 286 -16.42 -2.77 14.56
C LEU A 286 -15.89 -1.49 15.22
N LEU A 287 -15.10 -1.58 16.29
CA LEU A 287 -14.39 -0.43 16.86
C LEU A 287 -13.33 0.11 15.88
N CYS A 288 -12.61 -0.77 15.18
CA CYS A 288 -11.71 -0.35 14.09
C CYS A 288 -12.49 0.40 13.00
N GLY A 289 -13.69 -0.09 12.62
CA GLY A 289 -14.59 0.59 11.69
C GLY A 289 -14.98 1.99 12.14
N LEU A 290 -15.30 2.17 13.42
CA LEU A 290 -15.59 3.50 13.99
C LEU A 290 -14.40 4.45 13.91
N LEU A 291 -13.19 3.96 14.24
CA LEU A 291 -11.96 4.76 14.16
C LEU A 291 -11.61 5.11 12.71
N LYS A 292 -11.92 4.23 11.75
CA LYS A 292 -11.74 4.49 10.32
C LYS A 292 -12.62 5.62 9.78
N LEU A 293 -13.82 5.83 10.34
CA LEU A 293 -14.67 6.97 9.96
C LEU A 293 -14.04 8.33 10.30
N LEU A 294 -13.09 8.35 11.25
CA LEU A 294 -12.30 9.55 11.55
C LEU A 294 -11.14 9.75 10.57
N GLY A 295 -10.82 8.73 9.74
CA GLY A 295 -9.72 8.75 8.77
C GLY A 295 -9.68 9.98 7.88
N PRO A 296 -10.79 10.40 7.24
CA PRO A 296 -10.83 11.60 6.41
C PRO A 296 -10.29 12.85 7.10
N LEU A 297 -10.45 12.98 8.43
CA LEU A 297 -10.01 14.16 9.18
C LEU A 297 -8.49 14.24 9.30
N TYR A 298 -7.78 13.11 9.48
CA TYR A 298 -6.33 13.13 9.71
C TYR A 298 -5.49 12.51 8.57
N LEU A 299 -6.13 11.89 7.55
CA LEU A 299 -5.45 11.32 6.39
C LEU A 299 -5.78 12.01 5.06
N VAL A 300 -6.83 12.82 5.01
CA VAL A 300 -7.28 13.48 3.77
C VAL A 300 -7.23 15.00 3.93
N LEU A 301 -7.82 15.52 4.99
CA LEU A 301 -7.90 16.96 5.22
C LEU A 301 -6.52 17.65 5.28
N PRO A 302 -5.44 17.08 5.90
CA PRO A 302 -4.13 17.72 5.85
C PRO A 302 -3.60 17.89 4.42
N GLY A 303 -3.82 16.93 3.52
CA GLY A 303 -3.44 17.04 2.10
C GLY A 303 -4.17 18.18 1.39
N MET A 304 -5.46 18.37 1.69
CA MET A 304 -6.26 19.49 1.15
C MET A 304 -5.80 20.84 1.72
N ILE A 305 -5.41 20.90 3.00
CA ILE A 305 -4.84 22.11 3.62
C ILE A 305 -3.45 22.41 3.03
N ALA A 306 -2.64 21.38 2.76
CA ALA A 306 -1.36 21.55 2.06
C ALA A 306 -1.55 22.17 0.67
N PHE A 307 -2.58 21.72 -0.06
CA PHE A 307 -2.97 22.32 -1.35
C PHE A 307 -3.34 23.79 -1.20
N TYR A 308 -4.16 24.13 -0.20
CA TYR A 308 -4.50 25.53 0.11
C TYR A 308 -3.27 26.39 0.34
N PHE A 309 -2.29 25.91 1.13
CA PHE A 309 -1.05 26.67 1.36
C PHE A 309 -0.16 26.75 0.11
N ALA A 310 -0.13 25.70 -0.70
CA ALA A 310 0.59 25.73 -1.98
C ALA A 310 -0.01 26.73 -2.95
N CYS A 311 -1.34 26.80 -3.05
CA CYS A 311 -2.03 27.80 -3.87
C CYS A 311 -1.79 29.24 -3.39
N LYS A 312 -1.51 29.44 -2.09
CA LYS A 312 -1.09 30.74 -1.54
C LYS A 312 0.41 31.03 -1.65
N GLY A 313 1.18 30.13 -2.28
CA GLY A 313 2.65 30.28 -2.38
C GLY A 313 3.43 30.10 -1.08
N LEU A 314 2.79 29.54 -0.04
CA LEU A 314 3.40 29.34 1.28
C LEU A 314 4.11 28.00 1.44
N LEU A 315 3.78 27.04 0.60
CA LEU A 315 4.46 25.76 0.48
C LEU A 315 4.95 25.59 -0.96
N ASP A 316 6.24 25.32 -1.10
CA ASP A 316 6.87 24.99 -2.38
C ASP A 316 6.49 23.55 -2.76
N LEU A 317 5.31 23.39 -3.36
CA LEU A 317 4.70 22.13 -3.80
C LEU A 317 4.03 22.33 -5.16
N ASP A 318 4.27 21.38 -6.04
CA ASP A 318 3.55 21.23 -7.30
C ASP A 318 2.75 19.91 -7.34
N MET A 319 2.01 19.66 -8.40
CA MET A 319 1.21 18.44 -8.53
C MET A 319 2.05 17.17 -8.67
N ASN A 320 3.28 17.29 -9.22
CA ASN A 320 4.21 16.16 -9.37
C ASN A 320 4.87 15.81 -8.04
N SER A 321 5.03 16.78 -7.15
CA SER A 321 5.60 16.61 -5.81
C SER A 321 4.55 16.31 -4.73
N SER A 322 3.33 15.92 -5.09
CA SER A 322 2.22 15.61 -4.17
C SER A 322 2.58 14.59 -3.09
N ALA A 323 3.46 13.64 -3.39
CA ALA A 323 4.00 12.69 -2.40
C ALA A 323 4.76 13.38 -1.26
N LEU A 324 5.25 14.60 -1.45
CA LEU A 324 5.94 15.40 -0.43
C LEU A 324 4.98 16.27 0.39
N ALA A 325 3.71 16.39 -0.03
CA ALA A 325 2.75 17.33 0.54
C ALA A 325 2.58 17.16 2.06
N TYR A 326 2.43 15.93 2.52
CA TYR A 326 2.27 15.65 3.94
C TYR A 326 3.52 15.98 4.76
N GLY A 327 4.69 15.57 4.30
CA GLY A 327 5.96 15.85 4.99
C GLY A 327 6.24 17.36 5.08
N LYS A 328 6.08 18.08 3.97
CA LYS A 328 6.24 19.55 3.95
C LYS A 328 5.21 20.26 4.81
N LEU A 329 3.94 19.82 4.81
CA LEU A 329 2.94 20.37 5.72
C LEU A 329 3.34 20.18 7.19
N VAL A 330 3.73 18.96 7.57
CA VAL A 330 4.14 18.63 8.95
C VAL A 330 5.28 19.55 9.42
N THR A 331 6.33 19.71 8.61
CA THR A 331 7.46 20.58 8.94
C THR A 331 7.09 22.07 8.97
N PHE A 332 6.12 22.48 8.15
CA PHE A 332 5.63 23.86 8.11
C PHE A 332 4.76 24.26 9.32
N VAL A 333 3.97 23.29 9.85
CA VAL A 333 3.00 23.62 10.91
C VAL A 333 3.43 23.22 12.31
N LEU A 334 4.27 22.17 12.46
CA LEU A 334 4.66 21.67 13.76
C LEU A 334 5.88 22.41 14.34
N PRO A 335 5.86 22.73 15.63
CA PRO A 335 7.07 23.14 16.34
C PRO A 335 8.12 22.02 16.37
N ASN A 336 9.42 22.38 16.31
CA ASN A 336 10.53 21.42 16.21
C ASN A 336 10.53 20.31 17.26
N TRP A 337 10.08 20.57 18.51
CA TRP A 337 10.03 19.57 19.57
C TRP A 337 8.91 18.54 19.36
N LEU A 338 7.79 18.93 18.72
CA LEU A 338 6.70 18.01 18.33
C LEU A 338 7.02 17.23 17.07
N ALA A 339 7.83 17.77 16.17
CA ALA A 339 8.24 17.06 14.95
C ALA A 339 8.99 15.75 15.28
N GLY A 340 9.81 15.73 16.34
CA GLY A 340 10.49 14.52 16.79
C GLY A 340 9.52 13.46 17.36
N PHE A 341 8.56 13.88 18.18
CA PHE A 341 7.49 12.99 18.65
C PHE A 341 6.72 12.40 17.46
N PHE A 342 6.30 13.25 16.53
CA PHE A 342 5.56 12.81 15.35
C PHE A 342 6.38 11.86 14.46
N GLY A 343 7.67 12.14 14.27
CA GLY A 343 8.58 11.25 13.56
C GLY A 343 8.69 9.86 14.21
N ALA A 344 8.73 9.80 15.55
CA ALA A 344 8.73 8.53 16.28
C ALA A 344 7.40 7.77 16.16
N VAL A 345 6.29 8.46 16.18
CA VAL A 345 4.95 7.90 15.97
C VAL A 345 4.83 7.35 14.54
N LEU A 346 5.35 8.06 13.55
CA LEU A 346 5.37 7.62 12.15
C LEU A 346 6.22 6.35 11.97
N ILE A 347 7.41 6.29 12.59
CA ILE A 347 8.20 5.04 12.62
C ILE A 347 7.39 3.92 13.28
N GLY A 348 6.67 4.19 14.35
CA GLY A 348 5.78 3.22 14.97
C GLY A 348 4.75 2.67 14.00
N ALA A 349 4.18 3.51 13.12
CA ALA A 349 3.25 3.08 12.08
C ALA A 349 3.94 2.20 11.02
N VAL A 350 5.12 2.62 10.54
CA VAL A 350 5.94 1.80 9.61
C VAL A 350 6.26 0.43 10.20
N LEU A 351 6.75 0.42 11.45
CA LEU A 351 7.09 -0.80 12.17
C LEU A 351 5.86 -1.71 12.34
N SER A 352 4.68 -1.16 12.61
CA SER A 352 3.44 -1.95 12.71
C SER A 352 3.12 -2.67 11.40
N SER A 353 3.15 -1.97 10.28
CA SER A 353 2.87 -2.54 8.96
C SER A 353 3.95 -3.56 8.56
N PHE A 354 5.23 -3.23 8.75
CA PHE A 354 6.34 -4.13 8.49
C PHE A 354 6.27 -5.39 9.35
N ASN A 355 6.07 -5.24 10.67
CA ASN A 355 5.94 -6.35 11.60
C ASN A 355 4.74 -7.24 11.26
N GLY A 356 3.64 -6.61 10.82
CA GLY A 356 2.46 -7.31 10.37
C GLY A 356 2.71 -8.20 9.16
N ALA A 357 3.33 -7.65 8.13
CA ALA A 357 3.67 -8.38 6.91
C ALA A 357 4.73 -9.45 7.19
N LEU A 358 5.77 -9.12 7.98
CA LEU A 358 6.84 -10.05 8.34
C LEU A 358 6.33 -11.23 9.19
N ASN A 359 5.53 -10.97 10.23
CA ASN A 359 4.94 -12.01 11.08
C ASN A 359 3.99 -12.91 10.28
N SER A 360 3.20 -12.34 9.38
CA SER A 360 2.33 -13.11 8.49
C SER A 360 3.13 -13.97 7.51
N SER A 361 4.23 -13.45 6.95
CA SER A 361 5.13 -14.23 6.09
C SER A 361 5.77 -15.39 6.85
N CYS A 362 6.22 -15.15 8.10
CA CYS A 362 6.71 -16.22 8.98
C CYS A 362 5.65 -17.29 9.23
N THR A 363 4.41 -16.89 9.47
CA THR A 363 3.28 -17.80 9.71
C THR A 363 2.96 -18.63 8.47
N LEU A 364 2.85 -17.98 7.32
CA LEU A 364 2.60 -18.64 6.03
C LEU A 364 3.70 -19.67 5.70
N PHE A 365 4.96 -19.30 5.88
CA PHE A 365 6.06 -20.22 5.65
C PHE A 365 6.05 -21.39 6.66
N SER A 366 5.95 -21.08 7.94
CA SER A 366 6.07 -22.11 8.99
C SER A 366 4.93 -23.10 8.97
N ILE A 367 3.70 -22.63 8.83
CA ILE A 367 2.51 -23.49 8.84
C ILE A 367 2.29 -24.10 7.46
N GLY A 368 2.31 -23.30 6.39
CA GLY A 368 1.98 -23.77 5.05
C GLY A 368 3.09 -24.57 4.37
N PHE A 369 4.37 -24.12 4.45
CA PHE A 369 5.47 -24.83 3.79
C PHE A 369 6.20 -25.76 4.76
N TYR A 370 6.73 -25.27 5.87
CA TYR A 370 7.57 -26.10 6.73
C TYR A 370 6.78 -27.26 7.36
N LYS A 371 5.68 -26.95 8.09
CA LYS A 371 4.84 -27.98 8.70
C LYS A 371 3.96 -28.70 7.68
N GLY A 372 3.42 -27.97 6.69
CA GLY A 372 2.49 -28.53 5.69
C GLY A 372 3.15 -29.47 4.67
N LEU A 373 4.40 -29.16 4.23
CA LEU A 373 5.07 -29.89 3.15
C LEU A 373 6.37 -30.58 3.57
N ILE A 374 7.25 -29.88 4.36
CA ILE A 374 8.61 -30.35 4.64
C ILE A 374 8.61 -31.32 5.83
N ASN A 375 8.03 -30.95 6.96
CA ASN A 375 8.03 -31.76 8.17
C ASN A 375 6.67 -31.71 8.91
N PRO A 376 5.69 -32.53 8.50
CA PRO A 376 4.36 -32.55 9.11
C PRO A 376 4.33 -32.92 10.60
N GLN A 377 5.34 -33.61 11.08
CA GLN A 377 5.47 -34.06 12.48
C GLN A 377 6.35 -33.13 13.32
N ALA A 378 6.69 -31.93 12.79
CA ALA A 378 7.54 -31.00 13.50
C ALA A 378 6.90 -30.52 14.80
N GLU A 379 7.68 -30.55 15.89
CA GLU A 379 7.30 -29.94 17.15
C GLU A 379 7.13 -28.43 17.02
N ASP A 380 6.24 -27.85 17.80
CA ASP A 380 5.91 -26.41 17.75
C ASP A 380 7.16 -25.52 17.81
N ARG A 381 8.13 -25.84 18.67
CA ARG A 381 9.38 -25.06 18.76
C ARG A 381 10.19 -25.05 17.45
N LYS A 382 10.21 -26.18 16.72
CA LYS A 382 10.90 -26.27 15.41
C LYS A 382 10.14 -25.45 14.36
N VAL A 383 8.80 -25.48 14.38
CA VAL A 383 7.96 -24.70 13.48
C VAL A 383 8.16 -23.20 13.72
N VAL A 384 8.12 -22.74 14.96
CA VAL A 384 8.39 -21.34 15.32
C VAL A 384 9.82 -20.91 14.91
N ARG A 385 10.83 -21.79 15.18
CA ARG A 385 12.21 -21.51 14.80
C ARG A 385 12.37 -21.37 13.28
N SER A 386 11.73 -22.24 12.50
CA SER A 386 11.75 -22.15 11.03
C SER A 386 11.20 -20.81 10.54
N GLY A 387 10.10 -20.33 11.13
CA GLY A 387 9.53 -19.02 10.82
C GLY A 387 10.45 -17.86 11.15
N ARG A 388 11.13 -17.90 12.30
CA ARG A 388 12.11 -16.88 12.69
C ARG A 388 13.28 -16.79 11.73
N ILE A 389 13.84 -17.95 11.34
CA ILE A 389 14.95 -18.01 10.39
C ILE A 389 14.51 -17.47 9.03
N PHE A 390 13.40 -17.97 8.51
CA PHE A 390 12.82 -17.47 7.25
C PHE A 390 12.54 -15.97 7.31
N GLY A 391 11.90 -15.50 8.38
CA GLY A 391 11.61 -14.09 8.58
C GLY A 391 12.85 -13.20 8.59
N PHE A 392 13.94 -13.65 9.21
CA PHE A 392 15.20 -12.92 9.18
C PHE A 392 15.78 -12.84 7.76
N ILE A 393 15.79 -13.95 7.03
CA ILE A 393 16.30 -14.00 5.64
C ILE A 393 15.52 -13.05 4.75
N ILE A 394 14.17 -13.13 4.75
CA ILE A 394 13.36 -12.25 3.90
C ILE A 394 13.46 -10.77 4.30
N ALA A 395 13.59 -10.49 5.60
CA ALA A 395 13.76 -9.10 6.04
C ALA A 395 15.05 -8.50 5.51
N VAL A 396 16.18 -9.26 5.54
CA VAL A 396 17.45 -8.81 4.94
C VAL A 396 17.30 -8.62 3.44
N LEU A 397 16.68 -9.57 2.73
CA LEU A 397 16.42 -9.43 1.29
C LEU A 397 15.58 -8.20 0.97
N CYS A 398 14.53 -7.94 1.76
CA CYS A 398 13.69 -6.76 1.58
C CYS A 398 14.40 -5.45 1.89
N MET A 399 15.27 -5.42 2.91
CA MET A 399 16.11 -4.24 3.20
C MET A 399 17.08 -3.94 2.06
N CYS A 400 17.64 -4.97 1.43
CA CYS A 400 18.50 -4.80 0.25
C CYS A 400 17.71 -4.40 -1.01
N GLY A 401 16.47 -4.90 -1.16
CA GLY A 401 15.63 -4.62 -2.34
C GLY A 401 14.86 -3.30 -2.28
N ALA A 402 14.59 -2.76 -1.09
CA ALA A 402 13.78 -1.56 -0.94
C ALA A 402 14.30 -0.31 -1.71
N PRO A 403 15.62 -0.04 -1.79
CA PRO A 403 16.13 1.10 -2.55
C PRO A 403 15.85 1.05 -4.06
N LEU A 404 15.59 -0.13 -4.62
CA LEU A 404 15.24 -0.28 -6.05
C LEU A 404 13.92 0.40 -6.42
N LEU A 405 13.10 0.73 -5.42
CA LEU A 405 11.82 1.44 -5.61
C LEU A 405 11.98 2.96 -5.74
N ALA A 406 13.19 3.50 -5.66
CA ALA A 406 13.46 4.94 -5.63
C ALA A 406 12.95 5.72 -6.86
N ASN A 407 12.77 5.05 -8.00
CA ASN A 407 12.36 5.67 -9.26
C ASN A 407 10.85 5.55 -9.57
N THR A 408 10.03 5.12 -8.60
CA THR A 408 8.59 4.96 -8.81
C THR A 408 7.84 6.27 -8.56
N SER A 409 7.17 6.79 -9.57
CA SER A 409 6.54 8.13 -9.56
C SER A 409 5.34 8.26 -8.62
N SER A 410 4.51 7.22 -8.48
CA SER A 410 3.36 7.17 -7.55
C SER A 410 3.31 5.83 -6.86
N ILE A 411 3.91 5.77 -5.67
CA ILE A 411 4.03 4.54 -4.88
C ILE A 411 2.66 4.00 -4.45
N PHE A 412 1.74 4.89 -4.07
CA PHE A 412 0.40 4.48 -3.62
C PHE A 412 -0.42 3.88 -4.76
N ASP A 413 -0.45 4.52 -5.93
CA ASP A 413 -1.15 4.03 -7.12
C ASP A 413 -0.54 2.71 -7.62
N TYR A 414 0.79 2.61 -7.64
CA TYR A 414 1.52 1.39 -7.96
C TYR A 414 1.13 0.24 -7.02
N LEU A 415 1.08 0.49 -5.71
CA LEU A 415 0.68 -0.48 -4.71
C LEU A 415 -0.76 -0.98 -4.95
N GLN A 416 -1.70 -0.06 -5.18
CA GLN A 416 -3.10 -0.40 -5.36
C GLN A 416 -3.34 -1.22 -6.64
N LYS A 417 -2.73 -0.85 -7.74
CA LYS A 417 -2.79 -1.59 -9.01
C LYS A 417 -2.17 -2.98 -8.90
N THR A 418 -1.00 -3.08 -8.27
CA THR A 418 -0.28 -4.35 -8.13
C THR A 418 -0.97 -5.29 -7.13
N ASN A 419 -1.58 -4.74 -6.09
CA ASN A 419 -2.38 -5.51 -5.15
C ASN A 419 -3.56 -6.24 -5.83
N GLY A 420 -4.16 -5.68 -6.87
CA GLY A 420 -5.23 -6.32 -7.64
C GLY A 420 -4.86 -7.72 -8.15
N ILE A 421 -3.59 -7.94 -8.53
CA ILE A 421 -3.12 -9.18 -9.14
C ILE A 421 -3.39 -10.41 -8.26
N TYR A 422 -3.19 -10.31 -6.96
CA TYR A 422 -3.42 -11.43 -6.06
C TYR A 422 -4.70 -11.29 -5.22
N ASN A 423 -5.14 -10.06 -4.95
CA ASN A 423 -6.32 -9.77 -4.15
C ASN A 423 -7.59 -10.32 -4.80
N ILE A 424 -7.79 -10.03 -6.08
CA ILE A 424 -9.03 -10.36 -6.79
C ILE A 424 -9.19 -11.89 -6.94
N PRO A 425 -8.18 -12.65 -7.44
CA PRO A 425 -8.32 -14.09 -7.57
C PRO A 425 -8.50 -14.80 -6.22
N LEU A 426 -7.72 -14.42 -5.20
CA LEU A 426 -7.85 -15.02 -3.87
C LEU A 426 -9.19 -14.72 -3.25
N PHE A 427 -9.70 -13.49 -3.40
CA PHE A 427 -11.02 -13.13 -2.87
C PHE A 427 -12.13 -13.90 -3.55
N ALA A 428 -12.08 -14.06 -4.86
CA ALA A 428 -13.06 -14.82 -5.62
C ALA A 428 -13.19 -16.27 -5.10
N ILE A 429 -12.06 -16.98 -4.93
CA ILE A 429 -12.10 -18.36 -4.46
C ILE A 429 -12.53 -18.48 -2.99
N ILE A 430 -12.17 -17.49 -2.14
CA ILE A 430 -12.58 -17.49 -0.73
C ILE A 430 -14.09 -17.26 -0.62
N VAL A 431 -14.62 -16.24 -1.29
CA VAL A 431 -16.05 -15.91 -1.26
C VAL A 431 -16.89 -17.07 -1.81
N VAL A 432 -16.54 -17.58 -2.98
CA VAL A 432 -17.23 -18.72 -3.59
C VAL A 432 -17.12 -19.96 -2.68
N GLY A 433 -15.94 -20.19 -2.08
CA GLY A 433 -15.72 -21.27 -1.13
C GLY A 433 -16.58 -21.19 0.13
N MET A 434 -16.79 -19.97 0.64
CA MET A 434 -17.62 -19.71 1.83
C MET A 434 -19.13 -19.78 1.55
N LEU A 435 -19.55 -19.41 0.34
CA LEU A 435 -20.97 -19.34 -0.03
C LEU A 435 -21.51 -20.63 -0.65
N THR A 436 -20.64 -21.48 -1.20
CA THR A 436 -21.04 -22.68 -1.95
C THR A 436 -20.55 -23.96 -1.29
N LYS A 437 -21.20 -25.08 -1.59
CA LYS A 437 -20.86 -26.40 -1.01
C LYS A 437 -20.24 -27.38 -2.02
N PHE A 438 -20.52 -27.20 -3.31
CA PHE A 438 -20.23 -28.20 -4.35
C PHE A 438 -19.11 -27.83 -5.33
N VAL A 439 -18.52 -26.65 -5.21
CA VAL A 439 -17.41 -26.22 -6.09
C VAL A 439 -16.17 -27.09 -5.85
N PRO A 440 -15.63 -27.73 -6.93
CA PRO A 440 -14.48 -28.62 -6.82
C PRO A 440 -13.15 -27.85 -6.75
N LYS A 441 -12.06 -28.52 -6.29
CA LYS A 441 -10.72 -27.94 -6.19
C LYS A 441 -10.15 -27.42 -7.52
N MET A 442 -10.43 -28.12 -8.62
CA MET A 442 -9.94 -27.72 -9.94
C MET A 442 -10.48 -26.35 -10.36
N ALA A 443 -11.76 -26.07 -10.09
CA ALA A 443 -12.34 -24.78 -10.38
C ALA A 443 -11.61 -23.64 -9.63
N ALA A 444 -11.26 -23.86 -8.36
CA ALA A 444 -10.53 -22.87 -7.55
C ALA A 444 -9.09 -22.66 -8.09
N ASN A 445 -8.39 -23.73 -8.44
CA ASN A 445 -7.01 -23.64 -8.98
C ASN A 445 -6.99 -22.93 -10.34
N VAL A 446 -7.93 -23.27 -11.23
CA VAL A 446 -8.05 -22.61 -12.53
C VAL A 446 -8.41 -21.13 -12.37
N ALA A 447 -9.36 -20.81 -11.48
CA ALA A 447 -9.73 -19.42 -11.20
C ALA A 447 -8.53 -18.62 -10.65
N LEU A 448 -7.72 -19.19 -9.74
CA LEU A 448 -6.49 -18.55 -9.27
C LEU A 448 -5.51 -18.26 -10.40
N PHE A 449 -5.20 -19.27 -11.20
CA PHE A 449 -4.24 -19.12 -12.30
C PHE A 449 -4.73 -18.10 -13.32
N VAL A 450 -5.95 -18.25 -13.82
CA VAL A 450 -6.56 -17.34 -14.81
C VAL A 450 -6.61 -15.91 -14.26
N GLY A 451 -7.01 -15.75 -13.01
CA GLY A 451 -7.14 -14.43 -12.38
C GLY A 451 -5.79 -13.72 -12.24
N VAL A 452 -4.76 -14.41 -11.73
CA VAL A 452 -3.40 -13.83 -11.59
C VAL A 452 -2.83 -13.46 -12.96
N VAL A 453 -2.90 -14.34 -13.95
CA VAL A 453 -2.38 -14.07 -15.30
C VAL A 453 -3.15 -12.92 -15.96
N LEU A 454 -4.47 -12.92 -15.87
CA LEU A 454 -5.30 -11.91 -16.51
C LEU A 454 -5.06 -10.50 -15.91
N ILE A 455 -5.06 -10.38 -14.57
CA ILE A 455 -4.83 -9.06 -13.94
C ILE A 455 -3.37 -8.63 -14.13
N ALA A 456 -2.39 -9.54 -14.06
CA ALA A 456 -1.00 -9.19 -14.35
C ALA A 456 -0.84 -8.66 -15.80
N PHE A 457 -1.49 -9.30 -16.78
CA PHE A 457 -1.54 -8.79 -18.15
C PHE A 457 -2.20 -7.40 -18.24
N LEU A 458 -3.33 -7.19 -17.57
CA LEU A 458 -4.04 -5.91 -17.56
C LEU A 458 -3.27 -4.80 -16.84
N THR A 459 -2.38 -5.16 -15.89
CA THR A 459 -1.57 -4.19 -15.14
C THR A 459 -0.26 -3.85 -15.85
N PHE A 460 0.42 -4.84 -16.45
CA PHE A 460 1.77 -4.70 -17.00
C PHE A 460 1.85 -4.95 -18.52
N GLY A 461 0.74 -5.28 -19.16
CA GLY A 461 0.66 -5.49 -20.60
C GLY A 461 0.88 -4.22 -21.39
N ASP A 462 0.96 -4.37 -22.71
CA ASP A 462 1.06 -3.25 -23.64
C ASP A 462 -0.14 -2.29 -23.46
N PRO A 463 0.09 -0.99 -23.21
CA PRO A 463 -0.98 -0.04 -22.91
C PRO A 463 -2.04 0.09 -24.00
N GLU A 464 -1.64 0.03 -25.28
CA GLU A 464 -2.58 0.12 -26.42
C GLU A 464 -3.47 -1.11 -26.47
N LEU A 465 -2.89 -2.30 -26.27
CA LEU A 465 -3.63 -3.55 -26.23
C LEU A 465 -4.58 -3.62 -25.04
N VAL A 466 -4.11 -3.20 -23.86
CA VAL A 466 -4.93 -3.13 -22.65
C VAL A 466 -6.08 -2.16 -22.84
N GLN A 467 -5.84 -0.97 -23.38
CA GLN A 467 -6.89 0.01 -23.69
C GLN A 467 -7.91 -0.54 -24.69
N LYS A 468 -7.45 -1.26 -25.71
CA LYS A 468 -8.33 -1.89 -26.71
C LYS A 468 -9.21 -2.98 -26.09
N VAL A 469 -8.64 -3.81 -25.21
CA VAL A 469 -9.36 -4.91 -24.54
C VAL A 469 -10.34 -4.40 -23.50
N THR A 470 -9.96 -3.39 -22.74
CA THR A 470 -10.79 -2.81 -21.64
C THR A 470 -11.76 -1.73 -22.11
N GLY A 471 -11.61 -1.26 -23.36
CA GLY A 471 -12.39 -0.11 -23.87
C GLY A 471 -12.09 1.19 -23.14
N GLY A 472 -10.92 1.32 -22.47
CA GLY A 472 -10.55 2.48 -21.66
C GLY A 472 -11.25 2.57 -20.30
N MET A 473 -11.87 1.48 -19.82
CA MET A 473 -12.47 1.43 -18.48
C MET A 473 -11.42 1.66 -17.40
N ASN A 474 -11.83 2.33 -16.32
CA ASN A 474 -11.02 2.46 -15.12
C ASN A 474 -10.65 1.07 -14.56
N ILE A 475 -9.40 0.90 -14.12
CA ILE A 475 -8.85 -0.38 -13.65
C ILE A 475 -9.72 -1.04 -12.56
N TYR A 476 -10.32 -0.26 -11.67
CA TYR A 476 -11.19 -0.79 -10.61
C TYR A 476 -12.50 -1.38 -11.14
N HIS A 477 -13.02 -0.89 -12.26
CA HIS A 477 -14.15 -1.54 -12.93
C HIS A 477 -13.70 -2.83 -13.61
N VAL A 478 -12.52 -2.82 -14.22
CA VAL A 478 -11.91 -4.01 -14.84
C VAL A 478 -11.68 -5.12 -13.82
N ASP A 479 -11.16 -4.79 -12.63
CA ASP A 479 -10.99 -5.73 -11.50
C ASP A 479 -12.31 -6.43 -11.14
N THR A 480 -13.41 -5.69 -11.16
CA THR A 480 -14.75 -6.26 -10.90
C THR A 480 -15.18 -7.21 -12.02
N VAL A 481 -14.95 -6.84 -13.27
CA VAL A 481 -15.27 -7.72 -14.40
C VAL A 481 -14.47 -9.03 -14.30
N VAL A 482 -13.18 -8.94 -13.97
CA VAL A 482 -12.34 -10.13 -13.75
C VAL A 482 -12.89 -10.95 -12.58
N PHE A 483 -13.21 -10.32 -11.44
CA PHE A 483 -13.81 -11.02 -10.31
C PHE A 483 -15.07 -11.81 -10.72
N LEU A 484 -15.97 -11.18 -11.47
CA LEU A 484 -17.20 -11.83 -11.94
C LEU A 484 -16.91 -12.98 -12.93
N ILE A 485 -15.91 -12.84 -13.80
CA ILE A 485 -15.45 -13.91 -14.70
C ILE A 485 -14.96 -15.10 -13.87
N LEU A 486 -14.15 -14.87 -12.83
CA LEU A 486 -13.66 -15.95 -11.96
C LEU A 486 -14.79 -16.65 -11.21
N VAL A 487 -15.76 -15.89 -10.70
CA VAL A 487 -16.96 -16.45 -10.07
C VAL A 487 -17.78 -17.27 -11.07
N ALA A 488 -17.93 -16.80 -12.30
CA ALA A 488 -18.63 -17.51 -13.36
C ALA A 488 -17.88 -18.81 -13.75
N ILE A 489 -16.55 -18.79 -13.91
CA ILE A 489 -15.75 -20.00 -14.15
C ILE A 489 -16.00 -21.05 -13.06
N MET A 490 -15.95 -20.63 -11.78
CA MET A 490 -16.18 -21.53 -10.66
C MET A 490 -17.64 -22.04 -10.61
N GLY A 491 -18.60 -21.18 -10.96
CA GLY A 491 -20.01 -21.52 -11.06
C GLY A 491 -20.26 -22.58 -12.16
N VAL A 492 -19.81 -22.33 -13.37
CA VAL A 492 -19.93 -23.27 -14.50
C VAL A 492 -19.31 -24.62 -14.15
N TRP A 493 -18.10 -24.60 -13.59
CA TRP A 493 -17.42 -25.84 -13.19
C TRP A 493 -18.18 -26.63 -12.10
N SER A 494 -18.88 -25.91 -11.20
CA SER A 494 -19.73 -26.52 -10.19
C SER A 494 -20.93 -27.26 -10.78
N PHE A 495 -21.42 -26.86 -11.96
CA PHE A 495 -22.47 -27.57 -12.68
C PHE A 495 -21.93 -28.73 -13.50
N VAL A 496 -20.79 -28.55 -14.21
CA VAL A 496 -20.23 -29.55 -15.11
C VAL A 496 -19.57 -30.71 -14.35
N ALA A 497 -18.84 -30.41 -13.30
CA ALA A 497 -18.11 -31.41 -12.52
C ALA A 497 -18.19 -31.09 -11.02
N PRO A 498 -19.36 -31.19 -10.39
CA PRO A 498 -19.54 -30.85 -8.98
C PRO A 498 -18.70 -31.78 -8.08
N ARG A 499 -18.35 -31.29 -6.91
CA ARG A 499 -17.81 -32.12 -5.83
C ARG A 499 -18.82 -33.21 -5.45
N LYS A 500 -18.35 -34.45 -5.29
CA LYS A 500 -19.22 -35.59 -4.97
C LYS A 500 -19.95 -35.43 -3.65
N GLU A 501 -19.27 -34.85 -2.65
CA GLU A 501 -19.81 -34.61 -1.31
C GLU A 501 -19.88 -33.13 -1.02
N ALA A 502 -20.98 -32.68 -0.39
CA ALA A 502 -21.13 -31.31 0.05
C ALA A 502 -20.05 -30.94 1.08
N PHE A 503 -19.42 -29.79 0.94
CA PHE A 503 -18.52 -29.28 1.97
C PHE A 503 -19.33 -28.90 3.22
N VAL A 504 -18.98 -29.47 4.36
CA VAL A 504 -19.51 -29.14 5.68
C VAL A 504 -18.37 -28.62 6.52
N GLN A 505 -18.47 -27.35 6.93
CA GLN A 505 -17.48 -26.75 7.80
C GLN A 505 -17.64 -27.29 9.23
N GLN A 506 -16.61 -27.98 9.71
CA GLN A 506 -16.55 -28.47 11.09
C GLN A 506 -16.23 -27.34 12.06
N ASP A 507 -16.71 -27.46 13.30
CA ASP A 507 -16.36 -26.55 14.38
C ASP A 507 -15.15 -27.11 15.13
N ALA A 508 -14.02 -26.40 15.02
CA ALA A 508 -12.77 -26.79 15.69
C ALA A 508 -12.78 -26.53 17.20
N LYS A 509 -13.84 -25.87 17.73
CA LYS A 509 -14.00 -25.49 19.15
C LYS A 509 -12.78 -24.79 19.73
N ALA A 510 -12.06 -24.03 18.90
CA ALA A 510 -10.81 -23.39 19.25
C ALA A 510 -10.98 -22.14 20.12
N VAL A 511 -12.14 -21.50 20.03
CA VAL A 511 -12.53 -20.29 20.80
C VAL A 511 -14.03 -20.31 21.11
N ASP A 512 -14.46 -19.48 22.05
CA ASP A 512 -15.88 -19.24 22.29
C ASP A 512 -16.54 -18.56 21.09
N MET A 513 -17.54 -19.21 20.52
CA MET A 513 -18.28 -18.76 19.33
C MET A 513 -19.53 -17.95 19.66
N THR A 514 -19.76 -17.58 20.93
CA THR A 514 -20.88 -16.72 21.33
C THR A 514 -20.74 -15.33 20.68
N PRO A 515 -21.70 -14.90 19.85
CA PRO A 515 -21.57 -13.59 19.17
C PRO A 515 -21.88 -12.44 20.15
N TRP A 516 -21.31 -11.28 19.85
CA TRP A 516 -21.66 -10.04 20.57
C TRP A 516 -23.09 -9.61 20.22
N LYS A 517 -23.96 -9.53 21.22
CA LYS A 517 -25.41 -9.26 21.05
C LYS A 517 -25.74 -7.96 20.29
N PHE A 518 -24.84 -6.95 20.33
CA PHE A 518 -25.03 -5.67 19.65
C PHE A 518 -24.30 -5.57 18.30
N SER A 519 -23.70 -6.66 17.80
CA SER A 519 -22.89 -6.60 16.59
C SER A 519 -23.66 -6.11 15.36
N TRP A 520 -24.94 -6.53 15.21
CA TRP A 520 -25.79 -6.08 14.10
C TRP A 520 -26.19 -4.61 14.22
N VAL A 521 -26.51 -4.14 15.41
CA VAL A 521 -26.87 -2.74 15.67
C VAL A 521 -25.68 -1.82 15.43
N ALA A 522 -24.51 -2.18 15.99
CA ALA A 522 -23.29 -1.40 15.81
C ALA A 522 -22.83 -1.36 14.35
N GLY A 523 -22.88 -2.50 13.65
CA GLY A 523 -22.55 -2.53 12.22
C GLY A 523 -23.54 -1.73 11.36
N GLY A 524 -24.85 -1.87 11.65
CA GLY A 524 -25.88 -1.07 10.97
C GLY A 524 -25.69 0.43 11.17
N LEU A 525 -25.37 0.86 12.38
CA LEU A 525 -25.07 2.27 12.69
C LEU A 525 -23.84 2.78 11.90
N LEU A 526 -22.79 1.96 11.80
CA LEU A 526 -21.59 2.32 11.02
C LEU A 526 -21.94 2.50 9.54
N LEU A 527 -22.77 1.62 8.95
CA LEU A 527 -23.22 1.76 7.55
C LEU A 527 -24.05 3.04 7.34
N VAL A 528 -24.91 3.40 8.27
CA VAL A 528 -25.64 4.68 8.23
C VAL A 528 -24.69 5.87 8.30
N LEU A 529 -23.68 5.83 9.17
CA LEU A 529 -22.66 6.90 9.25
C LEU A 529 -21.86 7.03 7.96
N VAL A 530 -21.50 5.91 7.31
CA VAL A 530 -20.87 5.92 5.97
C VAL A 530 -21.75 6.67 4.97
N ALA A 531 -23.02 6.32 4.89
CA ALA A 531 -23.97 6.97 3.97
C ALA A 531 -24.12 8.49 4.27
N LEU A 532 -24.18 8.85 5.55
CA LEU A 532 -24.28 10.24 5.97
C LEU A 532 -23.03 11.05 5.61
N ILE A 533 -21.83 10.51 5.78
CA ILE A 533 -20.58 11.19 5.42
C ILE A 533 -20.56 11.45 3.90
N TYR A 534 -20.91 10.46 3.08
CA TYR A 534 -21.00 10.66 1.64
C TYR A 534 -22.04 11.71 1.25
N ALA A 535 -23.23 11.64 1.83
CA ALA A 535 -24.31 12.58 1.53
C ALA A 535 -24.01 14.02 1.96
N SER A 536 -23.23 14.22 3.04
CA SER A 536 -22.94 15.56 3.59
C SER A 536 -22.11 16.45 2.67
N PHE A 537 -21.30 15.87 1.79
CA PHE A 537 -20.39 16.59 0.90
C PHE A 537 -20.59 16.17 -0.58
N ALA A 538 -21.71 15.54 -0.90
CA ALA A 538 -22.01 15.08 -2.24
C ALA A 538 -22.35 16.25 -3.18
N ASN A 539 -21.64 16.33 -4.30
CA ASN A 539 -22.03 17.18 -5.43
C ASN A 539 -22.23 16.32 -6.67
N VAL A 540 -23.50 16.13 -7.03
CA VAL A 540 -23.91 15.24 -8.14
C VAL A 540 -23.46 15.79 -9.50
N SER A 541 -23.25 17.11 -9.64
CA SER A 541 -22.79 17.70 -10.91
C SER A 541 -21.45 17.13 -11.36
N ALA A 542 -20.56 16.77 -10.42
CA ALA A 542 -19.27 16.17 -10.72
C ALA A 542 -19.36 14.82 -11.45
N LEU A 543 -20.48 14.09 -11.35
CA LEU A 543 -20.68 12.82 -12.06
C LEU A 543 -20.89 13.01 -13.58
N LYS A 544 -21.25 14.21 -14.00
CA LYS A 544 -21.46 14.58 -15.42
C LYS A 544 -20.24 15.27 -16.02
N ASP A 545 -19.27 15.61 -15.19
CA ASP A 545 -18.09 16.36 -15.59
C ASP A 545 -17.06 15.39 -16.18
N ASN A 546 -16.97 15.37 -17.50
CA ASN A 546 -16.01 14.55 -18.25
C ASN A 546 -14.63 15.22 -18.38
N GLU A 547 -14.44 16.38 -17.77
CA GLU A 547 -13.15 17.07 -17.79
C GLU A 547 -12.09 16.36 -16.96
N THR A 548 -10.85 16.48 -17.34
CA THR A 548 -9.79 15.53 -17.18
C THR A 548 -9.19 15.42 -15.79
N GLU A 549 -9.31 16.39 -14.91
CA GLU A 549 -8.78 16.29 -13.54
C GLU A 549 -9.63 17.10 -12.56
N PRO A 550 -9.77 16.65 -11.29
CA PRO A 550 -10.65 17.27 -10.30
C PRO A 550 -10.15 18.63 -9.79
N VAL A 551 -9.06 19.14 -10.29
CA VAL A 551 -8.49 20.41 -9.86
C VAL A 551 -8.51 21.38 -11.03
N PRO A 552 -9.56 22.24 -11.13
CA PRO A 552 -9.58 23.30 -12.09
C PRO A 552 -8.49 24.28 -11.78
N HIS A 553 -7.40 24.38 -11.76
CA HIS A 553 -6.40 25.42 -11.44
C HIS A 553 -5.04 24.91 -10.90
N HIS A 554 -4.65 23.65 -11.13
CA HIS A 554 -3.28 23.23 -10.79
C HIS A 554 -2.22 24.02 -11.59
N TRP A 555 -2.53 24.38 -12.83
CA TRP A 555 -1.66 25.23 -13.65
C TRP A 555 -1.54 26.64 -13.07
N HIS A 556 -2.59 27.16 -12.42
CA HIS A 556 -2.51 28.41 -11.66
C HIS A 556 -1.51 28.32 -10.50
N MET A 557 -1.44 27.18 -9.81
CA MET A 557 -0.48 26.96 -8.71
C MET A 557 0.97 26.90 -9.25
N ILE A 558 1.22 26.10 -10.29
CA ILE A 558 2.54 26.01 -10.94
C ILE A 558 2.95 27.38 -11.49
N ALA A 559 2.04 28.07 -12.13
CA ALA A 559 2.27 29.39 -12.69
C ALA A 559 2.61 30.42 -11.59
N THR A 560 1.86 30.40 -10.49
CA THR A 560 2.10 31.30 -9.35
C THR A 560 3.46 31.04 -8.71
N GLU A 561 3.86 29.79 -8.56
CA GLU A 561 5.18 29.39 -8.03
C GLU A 561 6.31 29.90 -8.91
N ILE A 562 6.24 29.63 -10.22
CA ILE A 562 7.26 30.12 -11.19
C ILE A 562 7.28 31.64 -11.19
N ALA A 563 6.11 32.28 -11.22
CA ALA A 563 5.98 33.72 -11.24
C ALA A 563 6.58 34.38 -9.99
N ASN A 564 6.28 33.89 -8.79
CA ASN A 564 6.82 34.44 -7.55
C ASN A 564 8.34 34.36 -7.49
N LYS A 565 8.92 33.21 -7.90
CA LYS A 565 10.36 33.03 -7.95
C LYS A 565 11.03 34.03 -8.90
N GLU A 566 10.50 34.17 -10.10
CA GLU A 566 11.07 35.07 -11.12
C GLU A 566 10.82 36.54 -10.79
N MET A 567 9.65 36.91 -10.28
CA MET A 567 9.34 38.29 -9.87
C MET A 567 10.19 38.74 -8.69
N THR A 568 10.48 37.85 -7.75
CA THR A 568 11.41 38.13 -6.64
C THR A 568 12.84 38.37 -7.15
N ALA A 569 13.30 37.53 -8.11
CA ALA A 569 14.61 37.70 -8.71
C ALA A 569 14.75 39.01 -9.54
N LEU A 570 13.64 39.51 -10.06
CA LEU A 570 13.57 40.77 -10.83
C LEU A 570 13.24 42.00 -9.98
N GLU A 571 13.11 41.83 -8.65
CA GLU A 571 12.78 42.91 -7.70
C GLU A 571 11.48 43.66 -8.06
N ILE A 572 10.44 42.95 -8.54
CA ILE A 572 9.15 43.52 -8.89
C ILE A 572 8.37 43.85 -7.60
N ASP A 573 7.74 45.04 -7.54
CA ASP A 573 6.95 45.48 -6.39
C ASP A 573 5.77 44.54 -6.07
N GLU A 574 5.48 44.31 -4.78
CA GLU A 574 4.42 43.39 -4.33
C GLU A 574 3.05 43.71 -4.91
N THR A 575 2.72 44.97 -5.11
CA THR A 575 1.45 45.41 -5.69
C THR A 575 1.35 45.00 -7.17
N GLU A 576 2.45 45.11 -7.91
CA GLU A 576 2.53 44.72 -9.31
C GLU A 576 2.58 43.19 -9.46
N GLN A 577 3.19 42.46 -8.53
CA GLN A 577 3.19 40.99 -8.48
C GLN A 577 1.76 40.45 -8.47
N GLY A 578 0.85 41.01 -7.66
CA GLY A 578 -0.56 40.62 -7.61
C GLY A 578 -1.30 40.78 -8.94
N VAL A 579 -1.01 41.87 -9.67
CA VAL A 579 -1.58 42.14 -11.01
C VAL A 579 -1.08 41.12 -12.03
N ILE A 580 0.23 40.87 -12.05
CA ILE A 580 0.88 39.92 -12.96
C ILE A 580 0.35 38.49 -12.72
N ILE A 581 0.23 38.04 -11.48
CA ILE A 581 -0.32 36.72 -11.14
C ILE A 581 -1.77 36.60 -11.62
N THR A 582 -2.56 37.66 -11.49
CA THR A 582 -3.95 37.65 -11.94
C THR A 582 -4.04 37.54 -13.48
N GLU A 583 -3.19 38.25 -14.20
CA GLU A 583 -3.13 38.21 -15.68
C GLU A 583 -2.61 36.81 -16.14
N ILE A 584 -1.62 36.22 -15.47
CA ILE A 584 -1.13 34.88 -15.76
C ILE A 584 -2.26 33.84 -15.61
N LYS A 585 -3.01 33.89 -14.52
CA LYS A 585 -4.13 32.96 -14.29
C LYS A 585 -5.20 33.10 -15.34
N ALA A 586 -5.58 34.34 -15.70
CA ALA A 586 -6.56 34.60 -16.75
C ALA A 586 -6.07 34.07 -18.12
N SER A 587 -4.79 34.22 -18.44
CA SER A 587 -4.20 33.71 -19.69
C SER A 587 -4.19 32.18 -19.76
N ILE A 588 -3.98 31.50 -18.62
CA ILE A 588 -4.08 30.04 -18.54
C ILE A 588 -5.53 29.59 -18.76
N ASP A 589 -6.51 30.26 -18.13
CA ASP A 589 -7.93 29.95 -18.30
C ASP A 589 -8.40 30.19 -19.75
N GLU A 590 -7.88 31.21 -20.41
CA GLU A 590 -8.16 31.48 -21.81
C GLU A 590 -7.55 30.42 -22.72
N PHE A 591 -6.33 29.97 -22.44
CA PHE A 591 -5.68 28.92 -23.19
C PHE A 591 -6.43 27.59 -23.06
N ASP A 592 -6.83 27.20 -21.86
CA ASP A 592 -7.58 25.97 -21.60
C ASP A 592 -8.97 25.98 -22.28
N LYS A 593 -9.57 27.17 -22.50
CA LYS A 593 -10.81 27.29 -23.24
C LYS A 593 -10.64 27.28 -24.77
N SER A 594 -9.48 27.71 -25.25
CA SER A 594 -9.23 27.91 -26.69
C SER A 594 -8.63 26.68 -27.37
N ASP A 595 -7.90 25.85 -26.67
CA ASP A 595 -7.16 24.72 -27.22
C ASP A 595 -7.81 23.38 -26.82
N LYS A 596 -7.75 22.40 -27.73
CA LYS A 596 -8.28 21.05 -27.50
C LYS A 596 -7.39 20.21 -26.58
N LYS A 597 -6.22 20.71 -26.21
CA LYS A 597 -5.30 20.10 -25.24
C LYS A 597 -5.24 20.95 -23.99
N PRO A 598 -5.30 20.35 -22.79
CA PRO A 598 -5.07 21.09 -21.56
C PRO A 598 -3.68 21.71 -21.56
N ALA A 599 -3.51 22.84 -20.86
CA ALA A 599 -2.19 23.43 -20.63
C ALA A 599 -1.24 22.36 -20.06
N ASP A 600 0.00 22.38 -20.46
CA ASP A 600 1.07 21.55 -19.91
C ASP A 600 2.13 22.45 -19.23
N THR A 601 3.13 21.84 -18.62
CA THR A 601 4.21 22.58 -17.95
C THR A 601 4.94 23.54 -18.88
N ALA A 602 5.12 23.17 -20.16
CA ALA A 602 5.79 24.02 -21.14
C ALA A 602 4.95 25.23 -21.52
N VAL A 603 3.65 25.04 -21.76
CA VAL A 603 2.69 26.12 -22.03
C VAL A 603 2.55 27.04 -20.82
N THR A 604 2.43 26.49 -19.62
CA THR A 604 2.32 27.27 -18.38
C THR A 604 3.55 28.14 -18.17
N ARG A 605 4.76 27.58 -18.32
CA ARG A 605 6.01 28.35 -18.26
C ARG A 605 6.07 29.45 -19.31
N LYS A 606 5.70 29.13 -20.55
CA LYS A 606 5.64 30.11 -21.64
C LYS A 606 4.75 31.30 -21.27
N ILE A 607 3.52 31.05 -20.80
CA ILE A 607 2.58 32.10 -20.38
C ILE A 607 3.19 32.95 -19.25
N VAL A 608 3.76 32.31 -18.20
CA VAL A 608 4.35 33.01 -17.07
C VAL A 608 5.49 33.94 -17.51
N TYR A 609 6.46 33.44 -18.25
CA TYR A 609 7.62 34.24 -18.68
C TYR A 609 7.22 35.35 -19.65
N GLN A 610 6.29 35.10 -20.55
CA GLN A 610 5.80 36.14 -21.49
C GLN A 610 5.06 37.26 -20.75
N THR A 611 4.22 36.91 -19.76
CA THR A 611 3.49 37.91 -18.99
C THR A 611 4.41 38.74 -18.11
N ILE A 612 5.33 38.10 -17.37
CA ILE A 612 6.33 38.81 -16.56
C ILE A 612 7.22 39.69 -17.45
N GLY A 613 7.71 39.18 -18.56
CA GLY A 613 8.53 39.91 -19.51
C GLY A 613 7.84 41.17 -20.07
N LYS A 614 6.54 41.07 -20.38
CA LYS A 614 5.70 42.20 -20.84
C LYS A 614 5.63 43.32 -19.78
N HIS A 615 5.33 42.98 -18.54
CA HIS A 615 5.25 43.93 -17.44
C HIS A 615 6.62 44.54 -17.11
N TYR A 616 7.64 43.73 -17.02
CA TYR A 616 9.02 44.18 -16.76
C TYR A 616 9.54 45.11 -17.88
N ALA A 617 9.30 44.74 -19.13
CA ALA A 617 9.70 45.61 -20.29
C ALA A 617 8.99 46.96 -20.24
N LYS A 618 7.69 46.97 -19.90
CA LYS A 618 6.91 48.20 -19.73
C LYS A 618 7.44 49.07 -18.59
N ALA A 619 7.75 48.48 -17.44
CA ALA A 619 8.27 49.17 -16.26
C ALA A 619 9.69 49.76 -16.51
N LYS A 620 10.52 49.08 -17.30
CA LYS A 620 11.90 49.50 -17.61
C LYS A 620 12.07 50.27 -18.93
N GLY A 621 10.97 50.52 -19.68
CA GLY A 621 11.01 51.21 -20.95
C GLY A 621 11.75 50.47 -22.06
N ILE A 622 11.72 49.12 -22.03
CA ILE A 622 12.40 48.26 -23.02
C ILE A 622 11.58 48.25 -24.33
N SER A 623 12.24 48.31 -25.47
CA SER A 623 11.58 48.35 -26.77
C SER A 623 10.89 46.99 -27.12
N ASP A 624 9.82 47.08 -27.93
CA ASP A 624 9.07 45.90 -28.40
C ASP A 624 9.94 44.89 -29.17
N ALA A 625 10.99 45.33 -29.87
CA ALA A 625 11.89 44.45 -30.57
C ALA A 625 12.72 43.55 -29.61
N HIS A 626 13.11 44.05 -28.45
CA HIS A 626 13.77 43.28 -27.43
C HIS A 626 12.83 42.34 -26.71
N LEU A 627 11.56 42.74 -26.51
CA LEU A 627 10.53 41.87 -25.94
C LEU A 627 10.20 40.70 -26.88
N GLU A 628 10.15 40.91 -28.20
CA GLU A 628 9.97 39.86 -29.19
C GLU A 628 11.14 38.84 -29.18
N ALA A 629 12.39 39.33 -29.08
CA ALA A 629 13.56 38.47 -28.97
C ALA A 629 13.53 37.64 -27.68
N PHE A 630 13.11 38.23 -26.55
CA PHE A 630 12.89 37.52 -25.27
C PHE A 630 11.81 36.43 -25.38
N ASN A 631 10.67 36.75 -25.99
CA ASN A 631 9.58 35.77 -26.17
C ASN A 631 10.02 34.57 -27.02
N LYS A 632 10.81 34.75 -28.06
CA LYS A 632 11.40 33.66 -28.86
C LYS A 632 12.39 32.82 -28.07
N LEU A 633 13.16 33.41 -27.15
CA LEU A 633 14.03 32.68 -26.23
C LEU A 633 13.23 31.82 -25.25
N VAL A 634 12.18 32.38 -24.67
CA VAL A 634 11.25 31.67 -23.76
C VAL A 634 10.60 30.47 -24.44
N GLU A 635 10.14 30.61 -25.67
CA GLU A 635 9.57 29.49 -26.44
C GLU A 635 10.57 28.35 -26.66
N ARG A 636 11.83 28.68 -26.95
CA ARG A 636 12.90 27.68 -27.14
C ARG A 636 13.24 26.93 -25.84
N GLU A 637 13.34 27.63 -24.71
CA GLU A 637 13.69 27.02 -23.42
C GLU A 637 12.51 26.22 -22.83
N ALA A 638 11.28 26.67 -23.00
CA ALA A 638 10.07 25.92 -22.61
C ALA A 638 9.97 24.58 -23.38
N ALA A 639 10.29 24.58 -24.68
CA ALA A 639 10.29 23.37 -25.50
C ALA A 639 11.37 22.36 -25.08
N LYS A 640 12.57 22.83 -24.68
CA LYS A 640 13.63 21.93 -24.15
C LYS A 640 13.22 21.24 -22.86
N SER A 641 12.65 21.98 -21.93
CA SER A 641 12.24 21.45 -20.62
C SER A 641 11.12 20.40 -20.74
N ALA A 642 10.23 20.50 -21.72
CA ALA A 642 9.23 19.49 -22.01
C ALA A 642 9.85 18.18 -22.52
N LYS A 643 10.88 18.29 -23.36
CA LYS A 643 11.58 17.12 -23.94
C LYS A 643 12.35 16.33 -22.87
N GLU A 644 13.01 17.01 -21.92
CA GLU A 644 13.70 16.37 -20.80
C GLU A 644 12.72 15.61 -19.87
N ALA A 645 11.52 16.13 -19.65
CA ALA A 645 10.49 15.46 -18.85
C ALA A 645 9.95 14.19 -19.53
N ASP A 646 9.78 14.22 -20.85
CA ASP A 646 9.36 13.06 -21.64
C ASP A 646 10.47 11.99 -21.76
N ASP A 647 11.74 12.38 -21.85
CA ASP A 647 12.89 11.47 -21.88
C ASP A 647 13.08 10.73 -20.56
N ILE A 648 12.82 11.35 -19.41
CA ILE A 648 12.85 10.70 -18.08
C ILE A 648 11.70 9.69 -17.96
N LYS A 649 10.52 10.02 -18.47
CA LYS A 649 9.36 9.11 -18.45
C LYS A 649 9.57 7.92 -19.39
N ALA A 650 10.15 8.13 -20.55
CA ALA A 650 10.48 7.10 -21.53
C ALA A 650 11.60 6.15 -21.06
N ALA A 651 12.52 6.58 -20.20
CA ALA A 651 13.62 5.76 -19.69
C ALA A 651 13.22 4.84 -18.52
N THR A 652 12.22 5.23 -17.69
CA THR A 652 11.83 4.48 -16.49
C THR A 652 10.91 3.29 -16.79
N GLU A 653 10.02 3.41 -17.74
CA GLU A 653 9.07 2.35 -18.13
C GLU A 653 9.74 1.10 -18.74
N PRO A 654 10.75 1.23 -19.62
CA PRO A 654 11.50 0.08 -20.16
C PRO A 654 12.34 -0.67 -19.11
N ALA A 655 12.87 -0.01 -18.09
CA ALA A 655 13.68 -0.64 -17.05
C ALA A 655 12.86 -1.58 -16.16
N ILE A 656 11.65 -1.17 -15.79
CA ILE A 656 10.71 -2.01 -15.01
C ILE A 656 10.27 -3.23 -15.84
N ARG A 657 9.97 -3.04 -17.13
CA ARG A 657 9.64 -4.16 -18.05
C ARG A 657 10.80 -5.14 -18.21
N LYS A 658 12.06 -4.65 -18.31
CA LYS A 658 13.25 -5.50 -18.35
C LYS A 658 13.43 -6.31 -17.07
N PHE A 659 13.20 -5.71 -15.90
CA PHE A 659 13.30 -6.40 -14.62
C PHE A 659 12.29 -7.55 -14.51
N PHE A 660 11.00 -7.30 -14.81
CA PHE A 660 9.97 -8.35 -14.76
C PHE A 660 10.22 -9.44 -15.82
N LYS A 661 10.69 -9.07 -17.01
CA LYS A 661 11.06 -10.05 -18.02
C LYS A 661 12.20 -10.94 -17.55
N ALA A 662 13.25 -10.40 -16.95
CA ALA A 662 14.36 -11.16 -16.37
C ALA A 662 13.93 -12.08 -15.21
N VAL A 663 12.97 -11.63 -14.38
CA VAL A 663 12.40 -12.44 -13.30
C VAL A 663 11.55 -13.59 -13.85
N ILE A 664 10.75 -13.35 -14.89
CA ILE A 664 9.93 -14.39 -15.54
C ILE A 664 10.82 -15.41 -16.25
N GLU A 665 11.81 -14.96 -17.02
CA GLU A 665 12.79 -15.82 -17.70
C GLU A 665 13.58 -16.66 -16.67
N GLY A 666 14.00 -16.08 -15.54
CA GLY A 666 14.68 -16.81 -14.46
C GLY A 666 13.78 -17.83 -13.74
N ILE A 667 12.47 -17.56 -13.64
CA ILE A 667 11.49 -18.50 -13.08
C ILE A 667 11.24 -19.64 -14.07
N GLU A 668 11.14 -19.37 -15.39
CA GLU A 668 10.97 -20.40 -16.42
C GLU A 668 12.18 -21.30 -16.51
N GLU A 669 13.41 -20.76 -16.46
CA GLU A 669 14.65 -21.53 -16.47
C GLU A 669 14.80 -22.40 -15.22
N SER A 670 14.42 -21.86 -14.04
CA SER A 670 14.38 -22.60 -12.78
C SER A 670 13.32 -23.70 -12.79
N ALA A 671 12.14 -23.45 -13.35
CA ALA A 671 11.08 -24.44 -13.47
C ALA A 671 11.44 -25.57 -14.45
N GLU A 672 12.14 -25.26 -15.54
CA GLU A 672 12.61 -26.25 -16.50
C GLU A 672 13.76 -27.11 -15.95
N THR A 673 14.62 -26.50 -15.12
CA THR A 673 15.69 -27.22 -14.42
C THR A 673 15.10 -28.17 -13.37
N VAL A 674 14.16 -27.71 -12.54
CA VAL A 674 13.44 -28.55 -11.57
C VAL A 674 12.66 -29.67 -12.25
N LYS A 675 12.10 -29.42 -13.43
CA LYS A 675 11.41 -30.47 -14.21
C LYS A 675 12.38 -31.52 -14.74
N LYS A 676 13.55 -31.12 -15.26
CA LYS A 676 14.60 -32.04 -15.72
C LYS A 676 15.19 -32.86 -14.57
N ASP A 677 15.41 -32.23 -13.41
CA ASP A 677 15.90 -32.92 -12.22
C ASP A 677 14.85 -33.88 -11.63
N ALA A 678 13.57 -33.52 -11.69
CA ALA A 678 12.47 -34.41 -11.30
C ALA A 678 12.28 -35.60 -12.28
N GLU A 679 12.44 -35.38 -13.59
CA GLU A 679 12.42 -36.44 -14.60
C GLU A 679 13.63 -37.39 -14.45
N LYS A 680 14.82 -36.84 -14.17
CA LYS A 680 16.02 -37.61 -13.87
C LYS A 680 15.89 -38.41 -12.58
N ALA A 681 15.36 -37.80 -11.51
CA ALA A 681 15.10 -38.48 -10.25
C ALA A 681 14.04 -39.60 -10.39
N ALA A 682 13.04 -39.41 -11.25
CA ALA A 682 12.04 -40.43 -11.57
C ALA A 682 12.63 -41.60 -12.41
N ASP A 683 13.55 -41.32 -13.33
CA ASP A 683 14.28 -42.31 -14.08
C ASP A 683 15.30 -43.09 -13.24
N ASP A 684 15.99 -42.39 -12.31
CA ASP A 684 16.90 -43.03 -11.38
C ASP A 684 16.14 -43.90 -10.35
N ALA A 685 14.99 -43.43 -9.85
CA ALA A 685 14.10 -44.21 -8.99
C ALA A 685 13.49 -45.43 -9.71
N LYS A 686 13.26 -45.33 -11.01
CA LYS A 686 12.77 -46.45 -11.82
C LYS A 686 13.86 -47.50 -12.05
N LYS A 687 15.13 -47.08 -12.21
CA LYS A 687 16.31 -47.97 -12.31
C LYS A 687 16.63 -48.61 -10.98
N GLU A 688 16.52 -47.86 -9.84
CA GLU A 688 16.68 -48.42 -8.52
C GLU A 688 15.52 -49.34 -8.11
N GLY A 689 14.28 -49.07 -8.58
CA GLY A 689 13.12 -49.96 -8.36
C GLY A 689 13.26 -51.30 -9.06
N GLU A 690 13.88 -51.34 -10.26
CA GLU A 690 14.22 -52.63 -10.94
C GLU A 690 15.37 -53.38 -10.24
N SER A 691 16.30 -52.67 -9.59
CA SER A 691 17.38 -53.22 -8.78
C SER A 691 16.94 -53.65 -7.36
N ALA A 692 15.92 -52.97 -6.79
CA ALA A 692 15.42 -53.21 -5.42
C ALA A 692 14.48 -54.43 -5.35
N LEU A 693 13.94 -54.92 -6.42
CA LEU A 693 13.22 -56.22 -6.48
C LEU A 693 14.14 -57.39 -6.19
N ASP A 694 15.45 -57.23 -6.43
CA ASP A 694 16.47 -58.24 -6.09
C ASP A 694 17.09 -58.05 -4.66
N SER A 695 16.73 -57.00 -3.94
CA SER A 695 17.39 -56.62 -2.66
C SER A 695 16.47 -56.38 -1.47
N ILE A 696 15.25 -56.90 -1.47
CA ILE A 696 14.23 -56.68 -0.40
C ILE A 696 14.67 -57.25 0.98
N ASN A 697 15.87 -57.74 1.16
CA ASN A 697 16.31 -58.32 2.44
C ASN A 697 17.31 -57.48 3.27
N ASN A 698 17.73 -56.29 2.87
CA ASN A 698 18.62 -55.48 3.73
C ASN A 698 18.42 -53.96 3.55
N GLY A 699 17.74 -53.32 4.48
CA GLY A 699 18.15 -52.00 4.95
C GLY A 699 17.25 -50.81 4.56
N VAL A 700 16.36 -50.44 5.48
CA VAL A 700 15.53 -49.23 5.51
C VAL A 700 16.35 -47.93 5.74
N GLU A 701 17.67 -47.98 5.90
CA GLU A 701 18.52 -46.79 6.20
C GLU A 701 18.99 -45.99 4.95
N GLY A 702 18.94 -46.59 3.76
CA GLY A 702 19.45 -45.92 2.54
C GLY A 702 18.55 -44.83 1.94
N VAL A 703 17.23 -44.91 2.12
CA VAL A 703 16.25 -44.03 1.47
C VAL A 703 16.20 -42.62 2.09
N SER A 704 16.52 -42.50 3.39
CA SER A 704 16.51 -41.20 4.07
C SER A 704 17.66 -40.28 3.64
N ASN A 705 18.81 -40.82 3.25
CA ASN A 705 19.96 -40.02 2.83
C ASN A 705 19.90 -39.54 1.39
N SER A 706 19.29 -40.31 0.48
CA SER A 706 19.17 -39.94 -0.92
C SER A 706 18.18 -38.80 -1.17
N VAL A 707 17.08 -38.76 -0.40
CA VAL A 707 16.08 -37.63 -0.46
C VAL A 707 16.67 -36.36 0.16
N GLY A 708 17.51 -36.47 1.18
CA GLY A 708 18.21 -35.34 1.81
C GLY A 708 19.23 -34.68 0.85
N GLN A 709 19.94 -35.47 0.04
CA GLN A 709 20.91 -34.97 -0.94
C GLN A 709 20.23 -34.36 -2.18
N ALA A 710 19.12 -34.92 -2.65
CA ALA A 710 18.36 -34.36 -3.78
C ALA A 710 17.69 -33.02 -3.45
N LEU A 711 17.18 -32.87 -2.21
CA LEU A 711 16.63 -31.61 -1.72
C LEU A 711 17.70 -30.53 -1.45
N GLY A 712 18.89 -30.93 -0.99
CA GLY A 712 20.06 -30.05 -0.84
C GLY A 712 20.51 -29.50 -2.19
N GLY A 713 20.62 -30.34 -3.22
CA GLY A 713 20.99 -29.93 -4.58
C GLY A 713 19.97 -29.00 -5.27
N ALA A 714 18.67 -29.20 -5.02
CA ALA A 714 17.64 -28.33 -5.55
C ALA A 714 17.65 -26.94 -4.88
N VAL A 715 17.94 -26.86 -3.58
CA VAL A 715 18.09 -25.59 -2.84
C VAL A 715 19.33 -24.84 -3.30
N ASP A 716 20.45 -25.54 -3.56
CA ASP A 716 21.68 -24.93 -4.06
C ASP A 716 21.53 -24.45 -5.50
N SER A 717 20.79 -25.16 -6.36
CA SER A 717 20.51 -24.75 -7.75
C SER A 717 19.60 -23.52 -7.81
N VAL A 718 18.59 -23.44 -6.95
CA VAL A 718 17.73 -22.24 -6.80
C VAL A 718 18.53 -21.06 -6.25
N SER A 719 19.43 -21.29 -5.28
CA SER A 719 20.30 -20.25 -4.72
C SER A 719 21.30 -19.73 -5.77
N GLN A 720 21.89 -20.60 -6.59
CA GLN A 720 22.79 -20.20 -7.67
C GLN A 720 22.05 -19.51 -8.83
N GLY A 721 20.83 -19.93 -9.15
CA GLY A 721 19.97 -19.25 -10.15
C GLY A 721 19.59 -17.84 -9.69
N ILE A 722 19.24 -17.65 -8.42
CA ILE A 722 18.95 -16.33 -7.83
C ILE A 722 20.22 -15.47 -7.82
N GLN A 723 21.38 -16.01 -7.49
CA GLN A 723 22.65 -15.28 -7.49
C GLN A 723 23.05 -14.87 -8.91
N GLY A 724 22.92 -15.74 -9.90
CA GLY A 724 23.18 -15.43 -11.31
C GLY A 724 22.23 -14.34 -11.87
N THR A 725 20.97 -14.33 -11.42
CA THR A 725 19.99 -13.30 -11.80
C THR A 725 20.33 -11.96 -11.14
N LEU A 726 20.78 -11.96 -9.87
CA LEU A 726 21.23 -10.76 -9.16
C LEU A 726 22.50 -10.18 -9.77
N ASP A 727 23.45 -11.01 -10.20
CA ASP A 727 24.69 -10.57 -10.86
C ASP A 727 24.41 -10.05 -12.27
N GLY A 728 23.48 -10.64 -13.01
CA GLY A 728 22.99 -10.15 -14.30
C GLY A 728 22.33 -8.77 -14.20
N VAL A 729 21.48 -8.57 -13.19
CA VAL A 729 20.85 -7.28 -12.88
C VAL A 729 21.89 -6.25 -12.48
N SER A 730 22.87 -6.59 -11.64
CA SER A 730 23.95 -5.69 -11.22
C SER A 730 24.82 -5.23 -12.40
N ASN A 731 25.09 -6.09 -13.36
CA ASN A 731 25.87 -5.74 -14.56
C ASN A 731 25.08 -4.89 -15.54
N THR A 732 23.78 -5.10 -15.68
CA THR A 732 22.91 -4.26 -16.53
C THR A 732 22.77 -2.82 -15.98
N PHE A 733 22.93 -2.62 -14.65
CA PHE A 733 22.92 -1.29 -14.02
C PHE A 733 24.29 -0.58 -14.06
N LYS A 734 25.38 -1.26 -14.42
CA LYS A 734 26.69 -0.61 -14.62
C LYS A 734 26.84 0.04 -16.01
N ASP A 735 26.00 -0.38 -16.96
CA ASP A 735 26.00 0.11 -18.34
C ASP A 735 24.87 1.13 -18.62
N LEU A 736 24.10 1.51 -17.59
CA LEU A 736 23.12 2.61 -17.53
C LEU A 736 23.63 3.70 -16.59
#